data_32997889fb1b329c13877e9562a98006
#
_entry.id   32997889fb1b329c13877e9562a98006
#
_cell.length_a   1.000
_cell.length_b   1.000
_cell.length_c   1.000
_cell.angle_alpha   90.00
_cell.angle_beta   90.00
_cell.angle_gamma   90.00
#
_symmetry.space_group_name_H-M   'P 1'
#
loop_
_entity.id
_entity.type
_entity.pdbx_description
1 polymer ?
#
loop_
_entity_poly.entity_id
_entity_poly.type
_entity_poly.pdbx_seq_one_letter_code
_entity_poly.pdbx_strand_id
1 'polypeptide(L)'
;MSDDFRDDNEREDEITEMDENDDREIVVEGMPKATDLSNEANVYIEDEIKAAYLDYSMSVIVSRALPDVRDGLKPVHRRILFSMSEMGMSHKTPFKKSARIVGDVLGKYHPHGDSSVYGAMVRMAQDFNMRYELIDGHGNFGSIDGDEAAAMRYTEARMAKITEELLADIGKDTIDYRKNFDESLDEPVVLPAKLPNLLLNGANGIAVGMATNIPPHNLGEVVDGIVALIDNPEISIDELISYIKGPDFPTGGIINGKQGIYDAYKTGRGKLRVAGRVEIETSKTGRKSIVVTELPYQVNKSRLIEKIADLVKQKKLTGISDLRDETDRDGIRIVIELKKGEESELILNSLYKFTDLQNTFGVIMLALVDNAPRVLNLKQVLQKYLEHRFEVITRRTEFELKKARNRAHILEGFKIALDNIEEVIRIIRASKDANVARAELIDKFEFSEIQAKAILDMRLQRLTGLERDKINQEYNELMQLIKKLMGILSDDSKIYGIIKEEALKLKEDFGDERRTEIRNARAEISIEDLIKDEEVVVTLTEKGYVKRVAIDTYRSQKRGGIGVNATNTVEDDVVKDMYIAKALDTLLIFTTKGKVFSIKVYEIPETGKQARGKLIGNIINLDNDEKVSTIIKVREFEKNRNLFFVTRNGVVKKSELTLFSNIMKAGKRAIRLNDDDEVMFIGLTSGSGEDEIFAATRNGIAIKFSEKDVRSMGTSAVGVRGITLRDKDKVIGAAIINSEMDDDKMRFLTITEEGYGKRTKLSEYRLQSRGGKGLINAKLNDKTGKIVDVKIVRENDEIMLITSEGTLIRTSINDITVQSRSATGVRIMKVRNNEKIASVVKITEAPDFSEEK
;
A
#
# COMPACT_ATOMS: atom_id res chain seq x y z
N MET A 1 20.45 -39.50 28.96
CA MET A 1 21.57 -38.68 29.39
C MET A 1 21.13 -37.28 29.05
N SER A 2 20.25 -36.69 29.86
CA SER A 2 20.39 -36.04 31.20
C SER A 2 21.21 -34.76 31.01
N ASP A 3 20.44 -33.68 30.98
CA ASP A 3 20.35 -32.63 32.01
C ASP A 3 21.44 -31.55 31.89
N ASP A 4 21.08 -30.38 31.73
CA ASP A 4 20.89 -29.26 32.66
C ASP A 4 20.99 -27.92 31.94
N PHE A 5 19.94 -27.19 31.84
CA PHE A 5 19.94 -25.72 31.78
C PHE A 5 18.88 -25.21 32.76
N ARG A 6 19.38 -24.66 33.86
CA ARG A 6 18.57 -23.92 34.83
C ARG A 6 18.49 -22.45 34.47
N ASP A 7 17.30 -21.94 34.65
CA ASP A 7 16.93 -20.55 34.80
C ASP A 7 17.80 -19.79 35.81
N ASP A 8 18.13 -18.56 35.44
CA ASP A 8 18.44 -17.49 36.38
C ASP A 8 17.79 -16.19 35.87
N ASN A 9 16.56 -15.97 36.34
CA ASN A 9 15.92 -14.65 36.41
C ASN A 9 15.73 -14.33 37.91
N GLU A 10 15.85 -13.06 38.21
CA GLU A 10 15.55 -12.34 39.46
C GLU A 10 16.77 -11.92 40.30
N ARG A 11 17.14 -10.67 40.10
CA ARG A 11 17.55 -9.79 41.22
C ARG A 11 17.05 -8.36 40.92
N GLU A 12 16.07 -7.96 41.68
CA GLU A 12 15.66 -6.60 41.88
C GLU A 12 16.76 -5.81 42.60
N ASP A 13 17.13 -4.66 42.06
CA ASP A 13 18.08 -3.73 42.66
C ASP A 13 17.36 -2.82 43.66
N GLU A 14 17.72 -2.99 44.92
CA GLU A 14 17.47 -2.02 46.01
C GLU A 14 18.39 -0.79 45.78
N ILE A 15 17.75 0.36 45.52
CA ILE A 15 18.43 1.66 45.56
C ILE A 15 18.56 2.09 47.04
N THR A 16 19.74 2.01 47.55
CA THR A 16 20.12 2.64 48.82
C THR A 16 20.71 4.02 48.54
N GLU A 17 20.09 5.02 49.12
CA GLU A 17 20.61 6.41 49.16
C GLU A 17 22.01 6.41 49.77
N MET A 18 23.00 6.96 49.04
CA MET A 18 24.34 7.20 49.56
C MET A 18 24.47 8.68 49.95
N ASP A 19 24.80 8.84 51.23
CA ASP A 19 25.17 10.06 51.94
C ASP A 19 26.30 10.81 51.22
N GLU A 20 26.14 12.09 51.01
CA GLU A 20 27.20 13.01 50.63
C GLU A 20 28.10 13.28 51.87
N ASN A 21 29.35 12.84 51.83
CA ASN A 21 30.54 13.32 52.54
C ASN A 21 31.41 12.15 53.00
N ASP A 22 32.29 11.69 52.17
CA ASP A 22 33.57 11.05 52.61
C ASP A 22 34.65 11.25 51.52
N ASP A 23 35.40 12.35 51.65
CA ASP A 23 36.66 12.59 50.95
C ASP A 23 37.74 11.62 51.45
N ARG A 24 37.78 10.39 50.90
CA ARG A 24 38.94 9.50 51.04
C ARG A 24 39.63 9.34 49.70
N GLU A 25 40.80 9.99 49.58
CA GLU A 25 41.77 9.68 48.54
C GLU A 25 42.10 8.19 48.54
N ILE A 26 41.71 7.49 47.51
CA ILE A 26 42.19 6.13 47.25
C ILE A 26 43.55 6.22 46.62
N VAL A 27 44.60 6.09 47.42
CA VAL A 27 45.98 5.93 46.96
C VAL A 27 46.16 4.51 46.43
N VAL A 28 46.17 4.37 45.12
CA VAL A 28 46.56 3.11 44.45
C VAL A 28 48.05 3.08 44.30
N GLU A 29 48.74 2.34 45.18
CA GLU A 29 50.17 2.07 45.03
C GLU A 29 50.41 1.23 43.77
N GLY A 30 51.18 1.79 42.83
CA GLY A 30 51.62 1.06 41.64
C GLY A 30 51.55 1.81 40.29
N MET A 31 51.05 3.05 40.21
CA MET A 31 51.21 3.83 39.01
C MET A 31 52.55 4.50 38.85
N PRO A 32 53.21 4.45 37.68
CA PRO A 32 54.46 5.20 37.44
C PRO A 32 54.17 6.70 37.58
N LYS A 33 55.05 7.40 38.30
CA LYS A 33 54.96 8.86 38.45
C LYS A 33 54.80 9.52 37.08
N ALA A 34 53.79 10.38 36.96
CA ALA A 34 53.54 11.20 35.78
C ALA A 34 54.79 11.94 35.31
N THR A 35 55.37 11.52 34.21
CA THR A 35 56.27 12.34 33.40
C THR A 35 55.47 13.48 32.79
N ASP A 36 56.06 14.65 32.89
CA ASP A 36 55.57 15.96 32.46
C ASP A 36 54.64 15.91 31.21
N LEU A 37 53.34 16.00 31.43
CA LEU A 37 52.31 16.05 30.39
C LEU A 37 51.88 17.50 30.08
N SER A 38 52.88 18.39 29.88
CA SER A 38 52.66 19.84 29.63
C SER A 38 52.09 20.15 28.25
N ASN A 39 51.61 19.13 27.50
CA ASN A 39 50.99 19.29 26.17
C ASN A 39 49.65 18.57 26.02
N GLU A 40 48.97 18.17 27.08
CA GLU A 40 47.60 17.64 26.98
C GLU A 40 46.58 18.79 26.88
N ALA A 41 45.98 18.95 25.70
CA ALA A 41 44.86 19.81 25.55
C ALA A 41 43.63 19.08 26.15
N ASN A 42 43.06 19.65 27.21
CA ASN A 42 41.78 19.14 27.75
C ASN A 42 40.68 19.32 26.70
N VAL A 43 40.24 18.22 26.09
CA VAL A 43 39.14 18.19 25.15
C VAL A 43 37.91 17.68 25.91
N TYR A 44 36.82 18.46 25.88
CA TYR A 44 35.55 18.01 26.45
C TYR A 44 34.97 16.85 25.59
N ILE A 45 34.59 15.78 26.24
CA ILE A 45 34.05 14.59 25.55
C ILE A 45 32.87 14.90 24.64
N GLU A 46 32.05 15.88 25.02
CA GLU A 46 30.91 16.30 24.19
C GLU A 46 31.36 16.96 22.89
N ASP A 47 32.42 17.71 22.89
CA ASP A 47 32.94 18.37 21.68
C ASP A 47 33.63 17.36 20.77
N GLU A 48 34.36 16.42 21.31
CA GLU A 48 35.00 15.32 20.57
C GLU A 48 33.92 14.42 19.93
N ILE A 49 32.89 14.03 20.68
CA ILE A 49 31.76 13.24 20.16
C ILE A 49 31.03 14.00 19.05
N LYS A 50 30.77 15.31 19.23
CA LYS A 50 30.13 16.12 18.19
C LYS A 50 30.95 16.18 16.91
N ALA A 51 32.29 16.43 17.03
CA ALA A 51 33.19 16.48 15.89
C ALA A 51 33.23 15.13 15.16
N ALA A 52 33.48 14.05 15.90
CA ALA A 52 33.57 12.69 15.35
C ALA A 52 32.24 12.27 14.71
N TYR A 53 31.08 12.61 15.31
CA TYR A 53 29.75 12.31 14.74
C TYR A 53 29.47 13.13 13.48
N LEU A 54 29.88 14.39 13.41
CA LEU A 54 29.77 15.21 12.21
C LEU A 54 30.59 14.62 11.06
N ASP A 55 31.86 14.29 11.32
CA ASP A 55 32.76 13.70 10.33
C ASP A 55 32.28 12.35 9.84
N TYR A 56 31.79 11.49 10.75
CA TYR A 56 31.15 10.23 10.40
C TYR A 56 29.88 10.46 9.55
N SER A 57 29.03 11.39 9.96
CA SER A 57 27.79 11.71 9.25
C SER A 57 28.06 12.23 7.85
N MET A 58 29.02 13.15 7.70
CA MET A 58 29.44 13.66 6.40
C MET A 58 30.02 12.56 5.53
N SER A 59 30.90 11.70 6.08
CA SER A 59 31.43 10.56 5.35
C SER A 59 30.34 9.60 4.86
N VAL A 60 29.36 9.27 5.71
CA VAL A 60 28.23 8.39 5.33
C VAL A 60 27.36 9.03 4.27
N ILE A 61 27.09 10.34 4.35
CA ILE A 61 26.25 11.07 3.39
C ILE A 61 26.95 11.19 2.04
N VAL A 62 28.16 11.75 2.01
CA VAL A 62 28.83 12.13 0.75
C VAL A 62 29.61 10.94 0.15
N SER A 63 30.23 10.09 1.00
CA SER A 63 31.18 9.09 0.52
C SER A 63 30.67 7.64 0.55
N ARG A 64 29.38 7.40 0.91
CA ARG A 64 28.86 6.02 1.02
C ARG A 64 27.44 5.81 0.53
N ALA A 65 26.44 6.53 1.12
CA ALA A 65 25.04 6.15 1.03
C ALA A 65 24.29 6.75 -0.16
N LEU A 66 24.64 8.00 -0.52
CA LEU A 66 23.88 8.76 -1.54
C LEU A 66 24.57 8.71 -2.91
N PRO A 67 23.76 8.65 -3.99
CA PRO A 67 24.26 8.75 -5.37
C PRO A 67 24.56 10.21 -5.72
N ASP A 68 25.52 10.45 -6.62
CA ASP A 68 25.68 11.73 -7.30
C ASP A 68 24.60 11.89 -8.36
N VAL A 69 24.02 13.09 -8.48
CA VAL A 69 22.92 13.36 -9.43
C VAL A 69 23.38 13.21 -10.89
N ARG A 70 24.67 13.44 -11.18
CA ARG A 70 25.26 13.48 -12.52
C ARG A 70 25.39 12.08 -13.14
N ASP A 71 25.94 11.11 -12.39
CA ASP A 71 26.17 9.74 -12.88
C ASP A 71 25.28 8.68 -12.21
N GLY A 72 24.51 9.05 -11.18
CA GLY A 72 23.60 8.14 -10.48
C GLY A 72 24.28 7.05 -9.67
N LEU A 73 25.58 7.17 -9.41
CA LEU A 73 26.37 6.14 -8.76
C LEU A 73 26.79 6.55 -7.34
N LYS A 74 26.79 5.55 -6.46
CA LYS A 74 27.51 5.68 -5.19
C LYS A 74 29.01 5.49 -5.42
N PRO A 75 29.88 5.96 -4.51
CA PRO A 75 31.34 5.82 -4.67
C PRO A 75 31.80 4.38 -4.93
N VAL A 76 31.22 3.38 -4.25
CA VAL A 76 31.60 1.97 -4.45
C VAL A 76 31.28 1.49 -5.87
N HIS A 77 30.12 1.84 -6.42
CA HIS A 77 29.73 1.46 -7.79
C HIS A 77 30.66 2.13 -8.81
N ARG A 78 30.93 3.41 -8.64
CA ARG A 78 31.83 4.17 -9.53
C ARG A 78 33.24 3.58 -9.52
N ARG A 79 33.79 3.24 -8.37
CA ARG A 79 35.11 2.64 -8.23
C ARG A 79 35.19 1.25 -8.87
N ILE A 80 34.12 0.42 -8.75
CA ILE A 80 34.06 -0.89 -9.40
C ILE A 80 34.11 -0.72 -10.92
N LEU A 81 33.24 0.12 -11.49
CA LEU A 81 33.19 0.32 -12.94
C LEU A 81 34.48 0.96 -13.49
N PHE A 82 35.06 1.90 -12.77
CA PHE A 82 36.34 2.52 -13.13
C PHE A 82 37.49 1.50 -13.11
N SER A 83 37.65 0.70 -12.05
CA SER A 83 38.63 -0.36 -11.98
C SER A 83 38.48 -1.38 -13.12
N MET A 84 37.21 -1.79 -13.44
CA MET A 84 36.95 -2.69 -14.58
C MET A 84 37.37 -2.05 -15.90
N SER A 85 37.19 -0.74 -16.08
CA SER A 85 37.62 -0.02 -17.27
C SER A 85 39.13 0.03 -17.39
N GLU A 86 39.85 0.31 -16.30
CA GLU A 86 41.33 0.28 -16.28
C GLU A 86 41.89 -1.09 -16.57
N MET A 87 41.23 -2.15 -16.08
CA MET A 87 41.60 -3.53 -16.41
C MET A 87 41.27 -3.93 -17.86
N GLY A 88 40.68 -3.03 -18.67
CA GLY A 88 40.29 -3.25 -20.04
C GLY A 88 39.18 -4.27 -20.17
N MET A 89 38.24 -4.31 -19.23
CA MET A 89 37.14 -5.28 -19.22
C MET A 89 35.90 -4.71 -19.94
N SER A 90 35.86 -4.79 -21.25
CA SER A 90 34.68 -4.42 -22.03
C SER A 90 33.72 -5.63 -22.21
N HIS A 91 32.50 -5.37 -22.71
CA HIS A 91 31.53 -6.42 -23.03
C HIS A 91 32.04 -7.44 -24.08
N LYS A 92 33.05 -7.07 -24.84
CA LYS A 92 33.67 -7.94 -25.89
C LYS A 92 34.84 -8.79 -25.38
N THR A 93 35.32 -8.52 -24.16
CA THR A 93 36.45 -9.25 -23.58
C THR A 93 35.95 -10.49 -22.82
N PRO A 94 36.83 -11.49 -22.66
CA PRO A 94 36.50 -12.64 -21.79
C PRO A 94 36.17 -12.24 -20.38
N PHE A 95 35.30 -13.01 -19.72
CA PHE A 95 35.00 -12.87 -18.30
C PHE A 95 36.25 -13.06 -17.46
N LYS A 96 36.33 -12.32 -16.35
CA LYS A 96 37.38 -12.50 -15.34
C LYS A 96 36.74 -12.89 -14.01
N LYS A 97 37.48 -13.62 -13.15
CA LYS A 97 37.01 -13.99 -11.81
C LYS A 97 36.63 -12.76 -11.02
N SER A 98 35.47 -12.76 -10.38
CA SER A 98 34.98 -11.66 -9.55
C SER A 98 35.95 -11.29 -8.44
N ALA A 99 36.68 -12.26 -7.86
CA ALA A 99 37.72 -12.02 -6.86
C ALA A 99 38.86 -11.14 -7.36
N ARG A 100 39.18 -11.16 -8.67
CA ARG A 100 40.19 -10.29 -9.27
C ARG A 100 39.74 -8.84 -9.32
N ILE A 101 38.47 -8.62 -9.66
CA ILE A 101 37.85 -7.28 -9.72
C ILE A 101 37.81 -6.72 -8.31
N VAL A 102 37.25 -7.48 -7.36
CA VAL A 102 37.13 -7.07 -5.96
C VAL A 102 38.51 -6.75 -5.37
N GLY A 103 39.54 -7.58 -5.61
CA GLY A 103 40.92 -7.34 -5.14
C GLY A 103 41.54 -6.07 -5.70
N ASP A 104 41.33 -5.78 -6.99
CA ASP A 104 41.81 -4.54 -7.63
C ASP A 104 41.16 -3.29 -7.04
N VAL A 105 39.84 -3.33 -6.84
CA VAL A 105 39.05 -2.24 -6.24
C VAL A 105 39.48 -1.98 -4.79
N LEU A 106 39.68 -3.03 -4.00
CA LEU A 106 40.13 -2.91 -2.60
C LEU A 106 41.53 -2.33 -2.49
N GLY A 107 42.44 -2.84 -3.31
CA GLY A 107 43.87 -2.42 -3.27
C GLY A 107 44.10 -1.00 -3.78
N LYS A 108 43.23 -0.49 -4.66
CA LYS A 108 43.45 0.79 -5.32
C LYS A 108 42.53 1.91 -4.84
N TYR A 109 41.27 1.63 -4.58
CA TYR A 109 40.25 2.69 -4.48
C TYR A 109 39.35 2.61 -3.25
N HIS A 110 39.05 1.41 -2.71
CA HIS A 110 37.96 1.25 -1.72
C HIS A 110 38.43 0.47 -0.49
N PRO A 111 39.02 1.15 0.55
CA PRO A 111 39.61 0.50 1.71
C PRO A 111 38.57 0.01 2.72
N HIS A 112 37.64 -0.88 2.29
CA HIS A 112 36.59 -1.47 3.11
C HIS A 112 36.54 -2.99 2.91
N GLY A 113 35.63 -3.68 3.59
CA GLY A 113 35.50 -5.14 3.49
C GLY A 113 35.16 -5.63 2.07
N ASP A 114 35.75 -6.74 1.67
CA ASP A 114 35.54 -7.40 0.35
C ASP A 114 34.09 -7.77 0.09
N SER A 115 33.37 -8.18 1.12
CA SER A 115 31.96 -8.53 1.04
C SER A 115 31.08 -7.33 0.60
N SER A 116 31.45 -6.10 1.00
CA SER A 116 30.71 -4.90 0.60
C SER A 116 30.90 -4.58 -0.88
N VAL A 117 32.14 -4.70 -1.39
CA VAL A 117 32.45 -4.50 -2.82
C VAL A 117 31.83 -5.59 -3.67
N TYR A 118 31.96 -6.86 -3.23
CA TYR A 118 31.38 -7.98 -3.95
C TYR A 118 29.85 -7.89 -3.98
N GLY A 119 29.22 -7.57 -2.84
CA GLY A 119 27.77 -7.39 -2.77
C GLY A 119 27.23 -6.25 -3.65
N ALA A 120 28.00 -5.13 -3.77
CA ALA A 120 27.65 -4.06 -4.70
C ALA A 120 27.77 -4.51 -6.18
N MET A 121 28.83 -5.25 -6.50
CA MET A 121 29.05 -5.82 -7.83
C MET A 121 27.94 -6.82 -8.20
N VAL A 122 27.57 -7.70 -7.27
CA VAL A 122 26.50 -8.68 -7.45
C VAL A 122 25.17 -7.99 -7.78
N ARG A 123 24.81 -6.93 -7.05
CA ARG A 123 23.56 -6.19 -7.29
C ARG A 123 23.52 -5.55 -8.67
N MET A 124 24.66 -5.09 -9.20
CA MET A 124 24.74 -4.52 -10.53
C MET A 124 24.60 -5.56 -11.66
N ALA A 125 24.67 -6.85 -11.34
CA ALA A 125 24.51 -7.98 -12.27
C ALA A 125 23.17 -8.72 -12.13
N GLN A 126 22.26 -8.24 -11.26
CA GLN A 126 20.98 -8.90 -11.01
C GLN A 126 19.87 -8.21 -11.81
N ASP A 127 19.24 -8.96 -12.72
CA ASP A 127 18.14 -8.50 -13.60
C ASP A 127 16.86 -8.10 -12.86
N PHE A 128 16.65 -8.66 -11.65
CA PHE A 128 15.53 -8.31 -10.77
C PHE A 128 15.80 -7.10 -9.86
N ASN A 129 17.06 -6.61 -9.80
CA ASN A 129 17.44 -5.41 -9.05
C ASN A 129 17.69 -4.21 -9.95
N MET A 130 18.29 -4.43 -11.13
CA MET A 130 18.68 -3.39 -12.08
C MET A 130 17.71 -3.40 -13.26
N ARG A 131 17.18 -2.25 -13.62
CA ARG A 131 16.35 -2.15 -14.83
C ARG A 131 17.20 -2.28 -16.09
N TYR A 132 18.45 -1.81 -16.02
CA TYR A 132 19.50 -1.96 -17.02
C TYR A 132 20.76 -2.40 -16.29
N GLU A 133 21.12 -3.67 -16.43
CA GLU A 133 22.29 -4.25 -15.76
C GLU A 133 23.56 -3.56 -16.19
N LEU A 134 24.43 -3.27 -15.22
CA LEU A 134 25.73 -2.62 -15.46
C LEU A 134 26.87 -3.64 -15.54
N ILE A 135 26.68 -4.83 -15.01
CA ILE A 135 27.66 -5.91 -15.01
C ILE A 135 27.01 -7.14 -15.64
N ASP A 136 27.72 -7.74 -16.60
CA ASP A 136 27.39 -9.03 -17.17
C ASP A 136 28.07 -10.11 -16.32
N GLY A 137 27.24 -10.88 -15.59
CA GLY A 137 27.68 -11.91 -14.64
C GLY A 137 27.61 -13.31 -15.23
N HIS A 138 28.60 -14.14 -14.96
CA HIS A 138 28.63 -15.55 -15.32
C HIS A 138 28.77 -16.41 -14.05
N GLY A 139 27.80 -17.28 -13.79
CA GLY A 139 27.68 -18.09 -12.58
C GLY A 139 26.45 -17.73 -11.76
N ASN A 140 26.45 -18.08 -10.48
CA ASN A 140 25.35 -17.79 -9.58
C ASN A 140 25.55 -16.43 -8.90
N PHE A 141 24.77 -15.43 -9.31
CA PHE A 141 24.71 -14.08 -8.73
C PHE A 141 23.51 -13.88 -7.80
N GLY A 142 22.94 -14.97 -7.26
CA GLY A 142 21.76 -14.94 -6.42
C GLY A 142 20.46 -15.05 -7.21
N SER A 143 19.33 -15.08 -6.52
CA SER A 143 18.01 -15.23 -7.13
C SER A 143 16.97 -14.33 -6.46
N ILE A 144 15.81 -14.18 -7.10
CA ILE A 144 14.65 -13.47 -6.55
C ILE A 144 14.06 -14.19 -5.32
N ASP A 145 14.44 -15.44 -5.09
CA ASP A 145 14.10 -16.23 -3.90
C ASP A 145 14.91 -15.81 -2.66
N GLY A 146 15.93 -14.98 -2.89
CA GLY A 146 16.80 -14.49 -1.84
C GLY A 146 18.02 -15.38 -1.59
N ASP A 147 18.29 -16.31 -2.50
CA ASP A 147 19.56 -17.04 -2.48
C ASP A 147 20.72 -16.07 -2.64
N GLU A 148 21.74 -16.28 -1.86
CA GLU A 148 22.95 -15.49 -1.94
C GLU A 148 23.77 -15.85 -3.18
N ALA A 149 24.56 -14.91 -3.68
CA ALA A 149 25.50 -15.17 -4.75
C ALA A 149 26.57 -16.18 -4.28
N ALA A 150 27.04 -17.00 -5.18
CA ALA A 150 28.17 -17.87 -4.91
C ALA A 150 29.41 -17.04 -4.55
N ALA A 151 30.34 -17.61 -3.78
CA ALA A 151 31.56 -16.89 -3.39
C ALA A 151 32.32 -16.39 -4.64
N MET A 152 32.95 -15.20 -4.53
CA MET A 152 33.59 -14.47 -5.63
C MET A 152 34.68 -15.25 -6.38
N ARG A 153 35.20 -16.32 -5.81
CA ARG A 153 36.17 -17.22 -6.46
C ARG A 153 35.52 -18.14 -7.53
N TYR A 154 34.19 -18.31 -7.45
CA TYR A 154 33.44 -19.15 -8.41
C TYR A 154 32.79 -18.33 -9.51
N THR A 155 32.34 -17.11 -9.23
CA THR A 155 31.69 -16.23 -10.19
C THR A 155 32.70 -15.49 -11.07
N GLU A 156 32.25 -15.12 -12.26
CA GLU A 156 33.00 -14.35 -13.25
C GLU A 156 32.15 -13.16 -13.70
N ALA A 157 32.79 -12.07 -14.06
CA ALA A 157 32.09 -10.86 -14.50
C ALA A 157 32.87 -10.11 -15.58
N ARG A 158 32.14 -9.27 -16.31
CA ARG A 158 32.65 -8.24 -17.22
C ARG A 158 31.66 -7.07 -17.25
N MET A 159 32.02 -5.95 -17.87
CA MET A 159 31.06 -4.87 -18.05
C MET A 159 29.96 -5.26 -19.03
N ALA A 160 28.72 -4.87 -18.74
CA ALA A 160 27.64 -4.92 -19.70
C ALA A 160 27.84 -3.90 -20.83
N LYS A 161 27.26 -4.14 -22.01
CA LYS A 161 27.40 -3.25 -23.17
C LYS A 161 26.99 -1.78 -22.85
N ILE A 162 25.89 -1.62 -22.12
CA ILE A 162 25.38 -0.29 -21.76
C ILE A 162 26.29 0.48 -20.81
N THR A 163 27.10 -0.20 -20.01
CA THR A 163 28.04 0.41 -19.05
C THR A 163 29.15 1.18 -19.71
N GLU A 164 29.54 0.80 -20.94
CA GLU A 164 30.54 1.52 -21.72
C GLU A 164 30.10 2.96 -22.01
N GLU A 165 28.79 3.23 -22.06
CA GLU A 165 28.23 4.57 -22.24
C GLU A 165 28.37 5.46 -20.99
N LEU A 166 28.52 4.86 -19.78
CA LEU A 166 28.84 5.62 -18.57
C LEU A 166 30.29 6.10 -18.54
N LEU A 167 31.19 5.31 -19.16
CA LEU A 167 32.64 5.54 -19.17
C LEU A 167 33.12 6.18 -20.48
N ALA A 168 32.21 6.39 -21.42
CA ALA A 168 32.55 6.98 -22.72
C ALA A 168 33.27 8.32 -22.53
N ASP A 169 34.39 8.50 -23.27
CA ASP A 169 35.20 9.71 -23.25
C ASP A 169 35.97 9.99 -21.95
N ILE A 170 36.04 9.06 -20.97
CA ILE A 170 36.76 9.24 -19.69
C ILE A 170 38.24 9.61 -19.89
N GLY A 171 38.90 9.14 -20.95
CA GLY A 171 40.29 9.45 -21.29
C GLY A 171 40.50 10.76 -22.02
N LYS A 172 39.46 11.62 -22.13
CA LYS A 172 39.51 12.89 -22.88
C LYS A 172 39.42 14.13 -22.00
N ASP A 173 39.87 14.05 -20.77
CA ASP A 173 39.85 15.13 -19.77
C ASP A 173 38.45 15.74 -19.54
N THR A 174 37.43 14.88 -19.57
CA THR A 174 36.01 15.26 -19.50
C THR A 174 35.46 15.44 -18.10
N ILE A 175 36.19 14.95 -17.10
CA ILE A 175 35.81 14.94 -15.69
C ILE A 175 36.98 15.28 -14.80
N ASP A 176 36.71 15.61 -13.52
CA ASP A 176 37.72 15.85 -12.52
C ASP A 176 38.11 14.55 -11.82
N TYR A 177 39.36 14.51 -11.40
CA TYR A 177 39.95 13.43 -10.63
C TYR A 177 40.33 13.95 -9.24
N ARG A 178 40.37 13.04 -8.27
CA ARG A 178 40.86 13.28 -6.92
C ARG A 178 41.78 12.15 -6.52
N LYS A 179 42.63 12.39 -5.51
CA LYS A 179 43.46 11.35 -4.94
C LYS A 179 42.61 10.26 -4.29
N ASN A 180 43.07 9.02 -4.42
CA ASN A 180 42.50 7.87 -3.70
C ASN A 180 42.85 7.96 -2.19
N PHE A 181 42.50 6.95 -1.42
CA PHE A 181 42.63 6.93 0.05
C PHE A 181 44.07 7.00 0.56
N ASP A 182 45.10 6.55 -0.21
CA ASP A 182 46.50 6.57 0.12
C ASP A 182 47.32 7.58 -0.72
N GLU A 183 46.66 8.42 -1.48
CA GLU A 183 47.19 9.46 -2.37
C GLU A 183 48.11 8.94 -3.50
N SER A 184 48.20 7.61 -3.68
CA SER A 184 49.08 6.99 -4.69
C SER A 184 48.52 7.04 -6.09
N LEU A 185 47.19 7.04 -6.25
CA LEU A 185 46.46 7.00 -7.54
C LEU A 185 45.40 8.09 -7.59
N ASP A 186 44.94 8.35 -8.81
CA ASP A 186 43.82 9.25 -9.04
C ASP A 186 42.54 8.43 -9.32
N GLU A 187 41.41 8.83 -8.70
CA GLU A 187 40.08 8.27 -8.96
C GLU A 187 39.15 9.35 -9.50
N PRO A 188 38.16 8.99 -10.37
CA PRO A 188 37.19 9.96 -10.89
C PRO A 188 36.23 10.43 -9.82
N VAL A 189 35.98 11.74 -9.75
CA VAL A 189 34.98 12.33 -8.87
C VAL A 189 33.57 11.90 -9.31
N VAL A 190 33.36 11.83 -10.63
CA VAL A 190 32.12 11.46 -11.30
C VAL A 190 32.48 10.80 -12.64
N LEU A 191 31.63 9.95 -13.21
CA LEU A 191 31.84 9.43 -14.56
C LEU A 191 31.27 10.40 -15.61
N PRO A 192 31.74 10.33 -16.88
CA PRO A 192 31.20 11.15 -17.98
C PRO A 192 29.70 10.93 -18.22
N ALA A 193 29.19 9.74 -17.88
CA ALA A 193 27.80 9.37 -17.77
C ALA A 193 26.90 9.84 -18.94
N LYS A 194 27.18 9.34 -20.14
CA LYS A 194 26.31 9.54 -21.29
C LYS A 194 24.91 8.95 -21.05
N LEU A 195 24.84 7.89 -20.21
CA LEU A 195 23.61 7.25 -19.77
C LEU A 195 23.01 8.01 -18.57
N PRO A 196 21.71 8.40 -18.55
CA PRO A 196 21.04 9.04 -17.42
C PRO A 196 20.73 8.05 -16.30
N ASN A 197 21.76 7.42 -15.75
CA ASN A 197 21.70 6.23 -14.90
C ASN A 197 20.91 6.44 -13.61
N LEU A 198 20.91 7.65 -13.01
CA LEU A 198 20.15 7.91 -11.78
C LEU A 198 18.65 7.60 -11.94
N LEU A 199 18.06 7.97 -13.06
CA LEU A 199 16.66 7.66 -13.35
C LEU A 199 16.48 6.25 -13.88
N LEU A 200 17.40 5.76 -14.71
CA LEU A 200 17.27 4.44 -15.35
C LEU A 200 17.29 3.29 -14.35
N ASN A 201 18.25 3.29 -13.45
CA ASN A 201 18.39 2.24 -12.44
C ASN A 201 17.92 2.63 -11.05
N GLY A 202 17.62 3.92 -10.85
CA GLY A 202 17.28 4.42 -9.54
C GLY A 202 18.44 4.32 -8.54
N ALA A 203 18.15 4.58 -7.28
CA ALA A 203 19.08 4.37 -6.18
C ALA A 203 18.33 4.23 -4.86
N ASN A 204 18.82 3.37 -3.97
CA ASN A 204 18.36 3.31 -2.59
C ASN A 204 19.54 3.45 -1.64
N GLY A 205 19.35 4.08 -0.50
CA GLY A 205 20.41 4.25 0.49
C GLY A 205 19.90 4.89 1.77
N ILE A 206 20.52 4.48 2.88
CA ILE A 206 20.21 5.00 4.21
C ILE A 206 21.46 5.71 4.71
N ALA A 207 21.36 7.02 4.92
CA ALA A 207 22.39 7.85 5.51
C ALA A 207 22.00 8.30 6.91
N VAL A 208 22.85 9.09 7.56
CA VAL A 208 22.53 9.66 8.88
C VAL A 208 21.46 10.76 8.69
N GLY A 209 20.32 10.56 9.34
CA GLY A 209 19.21 11.54 9.31
C GLY A 209 18.43 11.63 7.99
N MET A 210 18.79 10.88 6.95
CA MET A 210 18.12 10.93 5.65
C MET A 210 18.24 9.62 4.89
N ALA A 211 17.33 9.40 3.93
CA ALA A 211 17.37 8.24 3.05
C ALA A 211 17.03 8.67 1.62
N THR A 212 17.56 7.93 0.65
CA THR A 212 17.19 8.02 -0.76
C THR A 212 16.51 6.74 -1.19
N ASN A 213 15.48 6.89 -2.03
CA ASN A 213 14.80 5.76 -2.65
C ASN A 213 14.21 6.21 -3.99
N ILE A 214 15.06 6.25 -5.02
CA ILE A 214 14.73 6.69 -6.37
C ILE A 214 14.36 5.45 -7.18
N PRO A 215 13.15 5.39 -7.75
CA PRO A 215 12.72 4.24 -8.55
C PRO A 215 13.38 4.25 -9.92
N PRO A 216 13.56 3.08 -10.55
CA PRO A 216 14.02 2.96 -11.93
C PRO A 216 12.95 3.39 -12.93
N HIS A 217 13.38 3.76 -14.17
CA HIS A 217 12.53 4.23 -15.25
C HIS A 217 12.92 3.62 -16.60
N ASN A 218 12.00 3.68 -17.56
CA ASN A 218 12.21 3.23 -18.91
C ASN A 218 13.15 4.20 -19.68
N LEU A 219 14.17 3.66 -20.37
CA LEU A 219 15.15 4.45 -21.13
C LEU A 219 14.48 5.30 -22.21
N GLY A 220 13.57 4.72 -22.99
CA GLY A 220 12.88 5.44 -24.05
C GLY A 220 12.13 6.66 -23.53
N GLU A 221 11.39 6.51 -22.42
CA GLU A 221 10.65 7.61 -21.81
C GLU A 221 11.56 8.69 -21.23
N VAL A 222 12.67 8.31 -20.58
CA VAL A 222 13.64 9.26 -20.02
C VAL A 222 14.33 10.05 -21.14
N VAL A 223 14.72 9.38 -22.22
CA VAL A 223 15.30 10.06 -23.39
C VAL A 223 14.30 11.03 -24.03
N ASP A 224 13.05 10.63 -24.22
CA ASP A 224 12.01 11.52 -24.73
C ASP A 224 11.81 12.75 -23.83
N GLY A 225 11.86 12.58 -22.52
CA GLY A 225 11.83 13.68 -21.55
C GLY A 225 13.05 14.60 -21.63
N ILE A 226 14.25 14.05 -21.82
CA ILE A 226 15.49 14.82 -22.03
C ILE A 226 15.39 15.64 -23.32
N VAL A 227 14.96 15.03 -24.42
CA VAL A 227 14.78 15.69 -25.69
C VAL A 227 13.75 16.83 -25.58
N ALA A 228 12.63 16.57 -24.93
CA ALA A 228 11.59 17.59 -24.71
C ALA A 228 12.11 18.77 -23.86
N LEU A 229 12.97 18.52 -22.86
CA LEU A 229 13.57 19.56 -22.04
C LEU A 229 14.64 20.39 -22.83
N ILE A 230 15.38 19.74 -23.72
CA ILE A 230 16.33 20.45 -24.62
C ILE A 230 15.56 21.38 -25.59
N ASP A 231 14.47 20.84 -26.19
CA ASP A 231 13.68 21.61 -27.16
C ASP A 231 12.88 22.74 -26.50
N ASN A 232 12.48 22.57 -25.23
CA ASN A 232 11.78 23.58 -24.43
C ASN A 232 12.28 23.61 -22.98
N PRO A 233 13.29 24.46 -22.66
CA PRO A 233 13.81 24.58 -21.30
C PRO A 233 12.77 24.99 -20.24
N GLU A 234 11.71 25.69 -20.67
CA GLU A 234 10.60 26.12 -19.77
C GLU A 234 9.48 25.09 -19.63
N ILE A 235 9.65 23.89 -20.20
CA ILE A 235 8.66 22.81 -20.09
C ILE A 235 8.26 22.59 -18.63
N SER A 236 6.97 22.49 -18.38
CA SER A 236 6.43 22.22 -17.03
C SER A 236 6.63 20.76 -16.62
N ILE A 237 6.60 20.49 -15.31
CA ILE A 237 6.66 19.10 -14.81
C ILE A 237 5.44 18.29 -15.30
N ASP A 238 4.26 18.91 -15.38
CA ASP A 238 3.05 18.25 -15.88
C ASP A 238 3.16 17.83 -17.36
N GLU A 239 3.85 18.60 -18.17
CA GLU A 239 4.15 18.22 -19.55
C GLU A 239 5.23 17.13 -19.60
N LEU A 240 6.28 17.19 -18.76
CA LEU A 240 7.30 16.14 -18.66
C LEU A 240 6.71 14.78 -18.27
N ILE A 241 5.68 14.74 -17.44
CA ILE A 241 4.97 13.51 -17.07
C ILE A 241 4.29 12.84 -18.29
N SER A 242 4.00 13.58 -19.36
CA SER A 242 3.46 12.99 -20.58
C SER A 242 4.50 12.13 -21.31
N TYR A 243 5.78 12.46 -21.19
CA TYR A 243 6.91 11.72 -21.74
C TYR A 243 7.39 10.63 -20.77
N ILE A 244 7.60 10.95 -19.49
CA ILE A 244 8.04 10.04 -18.45
C ILE A 244 6.83 9.68 -17.59
N LYS A 245 6.10 8.64 -18.01
CA LYS A 245 4.78 8.29 -17.44
C LYS A 245 4.83 7.85 -15.98
N GLY A 246 5.95 7.30 -15.53
CA GLY A 246 6.14 6.79 -14.19
C GLY A 246 7.31 5.82 -14.08
N PRO A 247 7.62 5.33 -12.88
CA PRO A 247 8.62 4.30 -12.66
C PRO A 247 8.38 3.04 -13.50
N ASP A 248 9.47 2.36 -13.85
CA ASP A 248 9.46 1.11 -14.61
C ASP A 248 10.37 0.10 -13.93
N PHE A 249 9.77 -0.78 -13.13
CA PHE A 249 10.51 -1.73 -12.30
C PHE A 249 11.03 -2.93 -13.11
N PRO A 250 12.21 -3.47 -12.80
CA PRO A 250 12.77 -4.64 -13.48
C PRO A 250 11.86 -5.88 -13.36
N THR A 251 11.17 -6.04 -12.25
CA THR A 251 10.25 -7.15 -11.99
C THR A 251 8.84 -6.95 -12.55
N GLY A 252 8.60 -5.87 -13.31
CA GLY A 252 7.28 -5.54 -13.84
C GLY A 252 6.30 -5.06 -12.77
N GLY A 253 5.17 -5.74 -12.64
CA GLY A 253 4.11 -5.39 -11.69
C GLY A 253 3.21 -4.26 -12.16
N ILE A 254 2.34 -3.80 -11.25
CA ILE A 254 1.28 -2.84 -11.53
C ILE A 254 1.34 -1.70 -10.52
N ILE A 255 1.46 -0.45 -10.98
CA ILE A 255 1.30 0.74 -10.14
C ILE A 255 -0.18 1.12 -10.12
N ASN A 256 -0.80 1.09 -8.95
CA ASN A 256 -2.19 1.43 -8.74
C ASN A 256 -2.33 2.91 -8.32
N GLY A 257 -2.80 3.75 -9.25
CA GLY A 257 -3.00 5.17 -9.04
C GLY A 257 -1.82 6.04 -9.50
N LYS A 258 -2.14 7.18 -10.11
CA LYS A 258 -1.16 8.14 -10.66
C LYS A 258 -0.74 9.21 -9.65
N GLN A 259 -1.53 9.45 -8.58
CA GLN A 259 -1.28 10.56 -7.65
C GLN A 259 0.10 10.49 -7.01
N GLY A 260 0.53 9.31 -6.56
CA GLY A 260 1.86 9.13 -5.96
C GLY A 260 3.00 9.42 -6.93
N ILE A 261 2.81 9.19 -8.25
CA ILE A 261 3.78 9.55 -9.30
C ILE A 261 3.84 11.07 -9.44
N TYR A 262 2.68 11.74 -9.52
CA TYR A 262 2.61 13.20 -9.58
C TYR A 262 3.29 13.86 -8.39
N ASP A 263 3.01 13.37 -7.18
CA ASP A 263 3.61 13.89 -5.95
C ASP A 263 5.14 13.71 -5.97
N ALA A 264 5.62 12.51 -6.35
CA ALA A 264 7.05 12.22 -6.45
C ALA A 264 7.75 13.13 -7.45
N TYR A 265 7.19 13.33 -8.63
CA TYR A 265 7.81 14.11 -9.69
C TYR A 265 7.77 15.63 -9.43
N LYS A 266 6.74 16.13 -8.73
CA LYS A 266 6.62 17.55 -8.37
C LYS A 266 7.43 17.93 -7.13
N THR A 267 7.48 17.05 -6.12
CA THR A 267 8.05 17.39 -4.81
C THR A 267 9.30 16.60 -4.46
N GLY A 268 9.67 15.61 -5.25
CA GLY A 268 10.73 14.64 -4.92
C GLY A 268 10.30 13.60 -3.89
N ARG A 269 9.04 13.59 -3.44
CA ARG A 269 8.51 12.62 -2.47
C ARG A 269 7.13 12.12 -2.90
N GLY A 270 6.93 10.80 -2.85
CA GLY A 270 5.64 10.20 -3.21
C GLY A 270 5.48 8.79 -2.65
N LYS A 271 4.25 8.28 -2.69
CA LYS A 271 3.94 6.90 -2.28
C LYS A 271 3.28 6.19 -3.44
N LEU A 272 3.93 5.17 -3.96
CA LEU A 272 3.42 4.34 -5.05
C LEU A 272 2.86 3.04 -4.47
N ARG A 273 1.65 2.69 -4.84
CA ARG A 273 1.06 1.39 -4.50
C ARG A 273 1.38 0.42 -5.62
N VAL A 274 2.31 -0.49 -5.36
CA VAL A 274 2.80 -1.47 -6.35
C VAL A 274 2.24 -2.85 -6.02
N ALA A 275 1.60 -3.49 -6.99
CA ALA A 275 1.03 -4.83 -6.88
C ALA A 275 1.69 -5.78 -7.87
N GLY A 276 1.80 -7.05 -7.50
CA GLY A 276 2.17 -8.11 -8.42
C GLY A 276 1.09 -8.32 -9.49
N ARG A 277 1.49 -8.83 -10.65
CA ARG A 277 0.56 -9.25 -11.70
C ARG A 277 -0.01 -10.61 -11.36
N VAL A 278 -1.33 -10.70 -11.48
CA VAL A 278 -2.07 -11.90 -11.10
C VAL A 278 -3.07 -12.23 -12.19
N GLU A 279 -3.17 -13.51 -12.52
CA GLU A 279 -4.15 -14.09 -13.43
C GLU A 279 -5.02 -15.12 -12.68
N ILE A 280 -6.29 -15.23 -13.08
CA ILE A 280 -7.20 -16.23 -12.52
C ILE A 280 -7.40 -17.32 -13.56
N GLU A 281 -6.85 -18.47 -13.30
CA GLU A 281 -7.02 -19.65 -14.15
C GLU A 281 -8.17 -20.54 -13.64
N THR A 282 -8.91 -21.13 -14.56
CA THR A 282 -9.96 -22.10 -14.22
C THR A 282 -9.63 -23.46 -14.82
N SER A 283 -9.47 -24.45 -13.97
CA SER A 283 -9.18 -25.84 -14.43
C SER A 283 -10.39 -26.46 -15.13
N LYS A 284 -10.17 -27.56 -15.85
CA LYS A 284 -11.23 -28.34 -16.49
C LYS A 284 -12.27 -28.88 -15.50
N THR A 285 -11.93 -28.97 -14.25
CA THR A 285 -12.83 -29.41 -13.16
C THR A 285 -13.62 -28.27 -12.52
N GLY A 286 -13.49 -27.03 -13.03
CA GLY A 286 -14.13 -25.84 -12.51
C GLY A 286 -13.48 -25.26 -11.23
N ARG A 287 -12.31 -25.75 -10.82
CA ARG A 287 -11.52 -25.14 -9.74
C ARG A 287 -10.79 -23.91 -10.26
N LYS A 288 -10.79 -22.85 -9.48
CA LYS A 288 -10.06 -21.63 -9.76
C LYS A 288 -8.71 -21.65 -9.06
N SER A 289 -7.70 -21.07 -9.72
CA SER A 289 -6.37 -20.84 -9.16
C SER A 289 -6.00 -19.38 -9.39
N ILE A 290 -5.36 -18.77 -8.41
CA ILE A 290 -4.74 -17.47 -8.52
C ILE A 290 -3.27 -17.71 -8.87
N VAL A 291 -2.85 -17.23 -10.03
CA VAL A 291 -1.48 -17.40 -10.54
C VAL A 291 -0.79 -16.06 -10.53
N VAL A 292 0.33 -15.97 -9.78
CA VAL A 292 1.16 -14.76 -9.73
C VAL A 292 2.29 -14.92 -10.75
N THR A 293 2.36 -13.99 -11.72
CA THR A 293 3.35 -13.97 -12.80
C THR A 293 4.42 -12.91 -12.66
N GLU A 294 4.14 -11.83 -11.90
CA GLU A 294 5.10 -10.77 -11.59
C GLU A 294 4.97 -10.35 -10.13
N LEU A 295 6.08 -10.00 -9.51
CA LEU A 295 6.15 -9.56 -8.12
C LEU A 295 6.42 -8.05 -8.02
N PRO A 296 5.94 -7.39 -6.96
CA PRO A 296 6.35 -6.03 -6.69
C PRO A 296 7.87 -5.93 -6.51
N TYR A 297 8.46 -4.83 -6.96
CA TYR A 297 9.90 -4.60 -6.87
C TYR A 297 10.42 -4.72 -5.42
N GLN A 298 11.57 -5.39 -5.27
CA GLN A 298 12.24 -5.68 -3.99
C GLN A 298 11.48 -6.68 -3.07
N VAL A 299 10.50 -7.38 -3.58
CA VAL A 299 9.83 -8.46 -2.84
C VAL A 299 10.58 -9.78 -3.06
N ASN A 300 10.88 -10.45 -1.96
CA ASN A 300 11.46 -11.80 -1.97
C ASN A 300 10.34 -12.84 -2.18
N LYS A 301 10.48 -13.68 -3.21
CA LYS A 301 9.46 -14.67 -3.62
C LYS A 301 9.24 -15.73 -2.55
N SER A 302 10.28 -16.33 -2.01
CA SER A 302 10.18 -17.38 -1.01
C SER A 302 9.52 -16.88 0.28
N ARG A 303 9.91 -15.70 0.78
CA ARG A 303 9.28 -15.08 1.96
C ARG A 303 7.80 -14.77 1.74
N LEU A 304 7.43 -14.34 0.53
CA LEU A 304 6.02 -14.13 0.19
C LEU A 304 5.23 -15.44 0.28
N ILE A 305 5.75 -16.53 -0.28
CA ILE A 305 5.14 -17.87 -0.24
C ILE A 305 4.99 -18.36 1.20
N GLU A 306 6.04 -18.26 2.01
CA GLU A 306 6.04 -18.60 3.43
C GLU A 306 4.97 -17.81 4.21
N LYS A 307 4.90 -16.49 3.99
CA LYS A 307 3.91 -15.61 4.62
C LYS A 307 2.47 -15.99 4.25
N ILE A 308 2.22 -16.34 2.98
CA ILE A 308 0.91 -16.84 2.56
C ILE A 308 0.56 -18.14 3.30
N ALA A 309 1.49 -19.11 3.34
CA ALA A 309 1.31 -20.37 4.03
C ALA A 309 1.02 -20.19 5.53
N ASP A 310 1.73 -19.29 6.19
CA ASP A 310 1.53 -18.97 7.60
C ASP A 310 0.16 -18.33 7.88
N LEU A 311 -0.30 -17.43 7.02
CA LEU A 311 -1.62 -16.82 7.13
C LEU A 311 -2.74 -17.87 6.95
N VAL A 312 -2.53 -18.87 6.07
CA VAL A 312 -3.44 -20.01 5.91
C VAL A 312 -3.45 -20.89 7.18
N LYS A 313 -2.28 -21.22 7.74
CA LYS A 313 -2.17 -21.97 9.03
C LYS A 313 -2.86 -21.23 10.18
N GLN A 314 -2.70 -19.90 10.25
CA GLN A 314 -3.35 -19.03 11.25
C GLN A 314 -4.85 -18.81 10.99
N LYS A 315 -5.42 -19.37 9.91
CA LYS A 315 -6.82 -19.18 9.47
C LYS A 315 -7.21 -17.71 9.19
N LYS A 316 -6.23 -16.85 8.94
CA LYS A 316 -6.45 -15.46 8.49
C LYS A 316 -6.75 -15.40 7.00
N LEU A 317 -6.16 -16.29 6.21
CA LEU A 317 -6.51 -16.57 4.83
C LEU A 317 -7.23 -17.93 4.78
N THR A 318 -8.50 -17.91 4.40
CA THR A 318 -9.32 -19.12 4.20
C THR A 318 -9.58 -19.30 2.70
N GLY A 319 -10.05 -20.48 2.30
CA GLY A 319 -10.40 -20.74 0.90
C GLY A 319 -9.25 -21.21 0.01
N ILE A 320 -8.01 -21.26 0.48
CA ILE A 320 -6.85 -21.81 -0.24
C ILE A 320 -6.78 -23.32 0.06
N SER A 321 -6.59 -24.12 -0.98
CA SER A 321 -6.43 -25.57 -0.89
C SER A 321 -4.97 -26.01 -1.01
N ASP A 322 -4.19 -25.36 -1.88
CA ASP A 322 -2.79 -25.68 -2.14
C ASP A 322 -2.00 -24.45 -2.58
N LEU A 323 -0.69 -24.47 -2.36
CA LEU A 323 0.24 -23.40 -2.72
C LEU A 323 1.51 -24.02 -3.29
N ARG A 324 1.80 -23.73 -4.57
CA ARG A 324 2.98 -24.26 -5.27
C ARG A 324 3.77 -23.15 -5.94
N ASP A 325 5.08 -23.34 -5.95
CA ASP A 325 6.00 -22.57 -6.78
C ASP A 325 6.33 -23.39 -8.04
N GLU A 326 5.90 -22.90 -9.18
CA GLU A 326 6.14 -23.48 -10.50
C GLU A 326 7.06 -22.60 -11.35
N THR A 327 7.82 -21.71 -10.70
CA THR A 327 8.78 -20.80 -11.35
C THR A 327 9.85 -21.60 -12.10
N ASP A 328 10.09 -21.24 -13.34
CA ASP A 328 11.10 -21.85 -14.18
C ASP A 328 11.86 -20.79 -15.02
N ARG A 329 12.49 -21.20 -16.12
CA ARG A 329 13.25 -20.31 -17.02
C ARG A 329 12.38 -19.34 -17.81
N ASP A 330 11.09 -19.66 -17.96
CA ASP A 330 10.13 -18.86 -18.72
C ASP A 330 9.55 -17.71 -17.85
N GLY A 331 9.73 -17.77 -16.52
CA GLY A 331 9.34 -16.70 -15.61
C GLY A 331 8.78 -17.16 -14.27
N ILE A 332 8.33 -16.20 -13.49
CA ILE A 332 7.71 -16.41 -12.17
C ILE A 332 6.32 -17.02 -12.35
N ARG A 333 6.04 -18.13 -11.64
CA ARG A 333 4.74 -18.76 -11.60
C ARG A 333 4.43 -19.32 -10.21
N ILE A 334 3.75 -18.53 -9.37
CA ILE A 334 3.27 -18.98 -8.06
C ILE A 334 1.79 -19.33 -8.21
N VAL A 335 1.43 -20.59 -7.99
CA VAL A 335 0.07 -21.12 -8.14
C VAL A 335 -0.59 -21.29 -6.79
N ILE A 336 -1.69 -20.56 -6.54
CA ILE A 336 -2.50 -20.61 -5.33
C ILE A 336 -3.84 -21.24 -5.69
N GLU A 337 -4.00 -22.53 -5.41
CA GLU A 337 -5.25 -23.25 -5.69
C GLU A 337 -6.35 -22.93 -4.68
N LEU A 338 -7.56 -22.66 -5.17
CA LEU A 338 -8.68 -22.34 -4.33
C LEU A 338 -9.55 -23.58 -4.04
N LYS A 339 -10.25 -23.57 -2.90
CA LYS A 339 -11.27 -24.57 -2.60
C LYS A 339 -12.46 -24.38 -3.55
N LYS A 340 -13.20 -25.47 -3.79
CA LYS A 340 -14.37 -25.42 -4.67
C LYS A 340 -15.44 -24.49 -4.10
N GLY A 341 -15.93 -23.55 -4.92
CA GLY A 341 -17.00 -22.61 -4.54
C GLY A 341 -16.51 -21.31 -3.88
N GLU A 342 -15.21 -21.12 -3.74
CA GLU A 342 -14.66 -19.88 -3.21
C GLU A 342 -14.60 -18.77 -4.27
N GLU A 343 -14.78 -17.53 -3.82
CA GLU A 343 -14.69 -16.34 -4.66
C GLU A 343 -13.24 -15.88 -4.79
N SER A 344 -12.67 -15.99 -5.99
CA SER A 344 -11.27 -15.66 -6.24
C SER A 344 -10.90 -14.21 -5.94
N GLU A 345 -11.83 -13.26 -6.15
CA GLU A 345 -11.58 -11.85 -5.91
C GLU A 345 -11.44 -11.52 -4.41
N LEU A 346 -12.24 -12.13 -3.54
CA LEU A 346 -12.14 -11.96 -2.08
C LEU A 346 -10.79 -12.45 -1.55
N ILE A 347 -10.36 -13.62 -2.05
CA ILE A 347 -9.06 -14.19 -1.65
C ILE A 347 -7.92 -13.32 -2.20
N LEU A 348 -8.02 -12.85 -3.44
CA LEU A 348 -7.04 -11.94 -4.04
C LEU A 348 -6.93 -10.62 -3.27
N ASN A 349 -8.06 -10.01 -2.89
CA ASN A 349 -8.07 -8.81 -2.06
C ASN A 349 -7.42 -9.07 -0.69
N SER A 350 -7.66 -10.24 -0.11
CA SER A 350 -7.02 -10.66 1.15
C SER A 350 -5.51 -10.83 0.99
N LEU A 351 -5.04 -11.43 -0.11
CA LEU A 351 -3.63 -11.53 -0.45
C LEU A 351 -2.98 -10.14 -0.57
N TYR A 352 -3.59 -9.22 -1.31
CA TYR A 352 -3.11 -7.84 -1.42
C TYR A 352 -3.09 -7.09 -0.08
N LYS A 353 -4.02 -7.37 0.82
CA LYS A 353 -4.12 -6.69 2.12
C LYS A 353 -3.13 -7.20 3.16
N PHE A 354 -2.87 -8.51 3.18
CA PHE A 354 -2.14 -9.16 4.27
C PHE A 354 -0.73 -9.61 3.89
N THR A 355 -0.35 -9.51 2.61
CA THR A 355 0.96 -9.94 2.13
C THR A 355 1.65 -8.85 1.32
N ASP A 356 2.93 -9.09 1.00
CA ASP A 356 3.73 -8.18 0.17
C ASP A 356 3.43 -8.33 -1.34
N LEU A 357 2.38 -9.08 -1.74
CA LEU A 357 1.87 -9.12 -3.11
C LEU A 357 1.40 -7.73 -3.58
N GLN A 358 1.01 -6.87 -2.65
CA GLN A 358 0.88 -5.43 -2.85
C GLN A 358 1.61 -4.70 -1.73
N ASN A 359 2.54 -3.82 -2.08
CA ASN A 359 3.26 -3.00 -1.12
C ASN A 359 3.22 -1.51 -1.49
N THR A 360 3.77 -0.67 -0.61
CA THR A 360 3.92 0.76 -0.85
C THR A 360 5.41 1.08 -1.05
N PHE A 361 5.76 1.51 -2.26
CA PHE A 361 7.08 2.04 -2.56
C PHE A 361 7.12 3.55 -2.24
N GLY A 362 7.89 3.91 -1.22
CA GLY A 362 8.06 5.32 -0.82
C GLY A 362 9.15 5.98 -1.64
N VAL A 363 8.79 6.86 -2.57
CA VAL A 363 9.76 7.61 -3.38
C VAL A 363 10.38 8.74 -2.58
N ILE A 364 11.72 8.81 -2.59
CA ILE A 364 12.50 9.92 -2.05
C ILE A 364 13.64 10.19 -3.04
N MET A 365 13.50 11.26 -3.83
CA MET A 365 14.47 11.63 -4.88
C MET A 365 15.59 12.50 -4.28
N LEU A 366 16.33 11.92 -3.33
CA LEU A 366 17.46 12.56 -2.68
C LEU A 366 18.78 12.14 -3.37
N ALA A 367 19.56 13.09 -3.83
CA ALA A 367 20.85 12.87 -4.44
C ALA A 367 21.85 13.96 -4.03
N LEU A 368 23.13 13.73 -4.26
CA LEU A 368 24.18 14.74 -4.07
C LEU A 368 24.21 15.70 -5.27
N VAL A 369 24.11 16.97 -4.98
CA VAL A 369 24.33 18.08 -5.91
C VAL A 369 25.44 18.93 -5.34
N ASP A 370 26.57 19.02 -6.02
CA ASP A 370 27.75 19.73 -5.56
C ASP A 370 28.16 19.32 -4.13
N ASN A 371 28.25 18.01 -3.88
CA ASN A 371 28.52 17.38 -2.59
C ASN A 371 27.50 17.68 -1.47
N ALA A 372 26.37 18.32 -1.74
CA ALA A 372 25.33 18.58 -0.78
C ALA A 372 24.08 17.71 -1.06
N PRO A 373 23.49 17.05 -0.04
CA PRO A 373 22.28 16.27 -0.23
C PRO A 373 21.06 17.17 -0.51
N ARG A 374 20.36 16.92 -1.62
CA ARG A 374 19.15 17.67 -2.00
C ARG A 374 18.05 16.74 -2.47
N VAL A 375 16.83 17.02 -2.03
CA VAL A 375 15.62 16.39 -2.59
C VAL A 375 15.26 17.14 -3.86
N LEU A 376 15.21 16.43 -4.98
CA LEU A 376 15.02 17.00 -6.32
C LEU A 376 13.66 16.57 -6.88
N ASN A 377 13.04 17.45 -7.68
CA ASN A 377 11.92 17.09 -8.53
C ASN A 377 12.43 16.52 -9.86
N LEU A 378 11.52 15.94 -10.67
CA LEU A 378 11.91 15.31 -11.94
C LEU A 378 12.66 16.28 -12.88
N LYS A 379 12.16 17.51 -13.06
CA LYS A 379 12.79 18.51 -13.93
C LYS A 379 14.20 18.84 -13.45
N GLN A 380 14.40 19.01 -12.14
CA GLN A 380 15.72 19.31 -11.57
C GLN A 380 16.73 18.16 -11.79
N VAL A 381 16.29 16.90 -11.68
CA VAL A 381 17.17 15.75 -11.97
C VAL A 381 17.61 15.78 -13.43
N LEU A 382 16.69 15.99 -14.37
CA LEU A 382 17.00 16.07 -15.80
C LEU A 382 17.88 17.28 -16.12
N GLN A 383 17.64 18.44 -15.50
CA GLN A 383 18.49 19.63 -15.66
C GLN A 383 19.93 19.38 -15.19
N LYS A 384 20.13 18.79 -14.02
CA LYS A 384 21.46 18.49 -13.50
C LYS A 384 22.20 17.45 -14.35
N TYR A 385 21.49 16.48 -14.92
CA TYR A 385 22.06 15.60 -15.92
C TYR A 385 22.47 16.35 -17.20
N LEU A 386 21.65 17.22 -17.72
CA LEU A 386 21.97 18.02 -18.91
C LEU A 386 23.15 18.98 -18.67
N GLU A 387 23.22 19.65 -17.53
CA GLU A 387 24.34 20.50 -17.14
C GLU A 387 25.65 19.70 -17.16
N HIS A 388 25.63 18.49 -16.56
CA HIS A 388 26.79 17.61 -16.59
C HIS A 388 27.16 17.15 -18.00
N ARG A 389 26.18 16.77 -18.83
CA ARG A 389 26.46 16.41 -20.22
C ARG A 389 27.02 17.57 -21.05
N PHE A 390 26.51 18.75 -20.80
CA PHE A 390 27.03 19.96 -21.45
C PHE A 390 28.50 20.18 -21.12
N GLU A 391 28.87 20.08 -19.84
CA GLU A 391 30.26 20.20 -19.40
C GLU A 391 31.17 19.12 -20.03
N VAL A 392 30.73 17.86 -20.00
CA VAL A 392 31.47 16.73 -20.56
C VAL A 392 31.72 16.92 -22.08
N ILE A 393 30.72 17.36 -22.84
CA ILE A 393 30.89 17.56 -24.27
C ILE A 393 31.77 18.77 -24.55
N THR A 394 31.67 19.85 -23.78
CA THR A 394 32.55 21.02 -23.90
C THR A 394 33.99 20.62 -23.66
N ARG A 395 34.31 19.97 -22.55
CA ARG A 395 35.67 19.51 -22.22
C ARG A 395 36.20 18.47 -23.22
N ARG A 396 35.36 17.57 -23.69
CA ARG A 396 35.71 16.63 -24.75
C ARG A 396 36.09 17.37 -26.04
N THR A 397 35.30 18.35 -26.43
CA THR A 397 35.54 19.13 -27.66
C THR A 397 36.80 19.98 -27.53
N GLU A 398 37.05 20.57 -26.37
CA GLU A 398 38.32 21.30 -26.09
C GLU A 398 39.53 20.38 -26.16
N PHE A 399 39.44 19.19 -25.56
CA PHE A 399 40.52 18.18 -25.62
C PHE A 399 40.79 17.76 -27.05
N GLU A 400 39.76 17.45 -27.84
CA GLU A 400 39.91 17.10 -29.26
C GLU A 400 40.45 18.25 -30.10
N LEU A 401 40.00 19.47 -29.82
CA LEU A 401 40.51 20.67 -30.46
C LEU A 401 42.01 20.89 -30.15
N LYS A 402 42.39 20.77 -28.89
CA LYS A 402 43.80 20.87 -28.47
C LYS A 402 44.65 19.81 -29.17
N LYS A 403 44.19 18.59 -29.20
CA LYS A 403 44.88 17.48 -29.89
C LYS A 403 44.98 17.71 -31.39
N ALA A 404 43.90 18.17 -32.04
CA ALA A 404 43.91 18.47 -33.47
C ALA A 404 44.81 19.64 -33.80
N ARG A 405 44.81 20.75 -33.01
CA ARG A 405 45.72 21.87 -33.14
C ARG A 405 47.16 21.45 -32.99
N ASN A 406 47.51 20.71 -31.99
CA ASN A 406 48.89 20.21 -31.76
C ASN A 406 49.38 19.37 -32.94
N ARG A 407 48.49 18.52 -33.51
CA ARG A 407 48.83 17.69 -34.66
C ARG A 407 48.97 18.50 -35.93
N ALA A 408 48.03 19.46 -36.18
CA ALA A 408 48.10 20.37 -37.34
C ALA A 408 49.36 21.23 -37.32
N HIS A 409 49.74 21.73 -36.14
CA HIS A 409 50.98 22.51 -35.95
C HIS A 409 52.25 21.73 -36.34
N ILE A 410 52.32 20.43 -35.97
CA ILE A 410 53.41 19.55 -36.40
C ILE A 410 53.39 19.35 -37.94
N LEU A 411 52.21 19.11 -38.52
CA LEU A 411 52.07 18.91 -39.97
C LEU A 411 52.40 20.16 -40.75
N GLU A 412 52.07 21.32 -40.23
CA GLU A 412 52.46 22.62 -40.81
C GLU A 412 54.00 22.76 -40.91
N GLY A 413 54.70 22.41 -39.83
CA GLY A 413 56.16 22.32 -39.83
C GLY A 413 56.69 21.30 -40.85
N PHE A 414 56.03 20.12 -40.95
CA PHE A 414 56.42 19.16 -41.98
C PHE A 414 56.19 19.67 -43.42
N LYS A 415 55.11 20.41 -43.68
CA LYS A 415 54.82 21.01 -44.96
C LYS A 415 55.93 22.01 -45.38
N ILE A 416 56.27 22.96 -44.47
CA ILE A 416 57.34 23.93 -44.71
C ILE A 416 58.69 23.23 -44.95
N ALA A 417 58.99 22.20 -44.12
CA ALA A 417 60.24 21.43 -44.23
C ALA A 417 60.31 20.63 -45.57
N LEU A 418 59.19 20.05 -46.05
CA LEU A 418 59.10 19.32 -47.31
C LEU A 418 59.19 20.26 -48.54
N ASP A 419 58.66 21.48 -48.41
CA ASP A 419 58.79 22.49 -49.46
C ASP A 419 60.23 23.03 -49.59
N ASN A 420 61.07 22.93 -48.52
CA ASN A 420 62.44 23.35 -48.43
C ASN A 420 63.38 22.19 -48.08
N ILE A 421 63.11 21.02 -48.60
CA ILE A 421 63.74 19.76 -48.10
C ILE A 421 65.22 19.71 -48.31
N GLU A 422 65.74 20.26 -49.41
CA GLU A 422 67.19 20.30 -49.73
C GLU A 422 67.94 21.11 -48.68
N GLU A 423 67.39 22.24 -48.29
CA GLU A 423 68.04 23.12 -47.30
C GLU A 423 67.90 22.52 -45.87
N VAL A 424 66.82 21.92 -45.54
CA VAL A 424 66.63 21.21 -44.23
C VAL A 424 67.65 20.08 -44.12
N ILE A 425 67.84 19.27 -45.15
CA ILE A 425 68.83 18.17 -45.17
C ILE A 425 70.22 18.75 -45.05
N ARG A 426 70.51 19.83 -45.69
CA ARG A 426 71.83 20.53 -45.65
C ARG A 426 72.17 20.97 -44.21
N ILE A 427 71.27 21.62 -43.52
CA ILE A 427 71.41 22.04 -42.11
C ILE A 427 71.64 20.81 -41.21
N ILE A 428 70.80 19.77 -41.29
CA ILE A 428 70.92 18.58 -40.48
C ILE A 428 72.32 17.92 -40.67
N ARG A 429 72.76 17.81 -41.88
CA ARG A 429 74.09 17.24 -42.18
C ARG A 429 75.28 18.08 -41.77
N ALA A 430 75.14 19.39 -41.74
CA ALA A 430 76.17 20.31 -41.33
C ALA A 430 76.28 20.45 -39.81
N SER A 431 75.26 20.20 -39.09
CA SER A 431 75.24 20.39 -37.66
C SER A 431 76.02 19.27 -36.94
N LYS A 432 76.66 19.58 -35.80
CA LYS A 432 77.47 18.65 -34.99
C LYS A 432 76.66 17.69 -34.18
N ASP A 433 75.47 18.10 -33.80
CA ASP A 433 74.51 17.27 -33.01
C ASP A 433 73.06 17.75 -33.25
N ALA A 434 72.12 16.98 -32.74
CA ALA A 434 70.68 17.28 -32.91
C ALA A 434 70.25 18.61 -32.27
N ASN A 435 70.87 19.09 -31.22
CA ASN A 435 70.52 20.35 -30.56
C ASN A 435 70.95 21.54 -31.43
N VAL A 436 72.14 21.50 -32.07
CA VAL A 436 72.63 22.51 -33.02
C VAL A 436 71.69 22.52 -34.26
N ALA A 437 71.45 21.38 -34.82
CA ALA A 437 70.47 21.25 -35.93
C ALA A 437 69.10 21.86 -35.63
N ARG A 438 68.58 21.59 -34.44
CA ARG A 438 67.28 22.11 -33.96
C ARG A 438 67.32 23.66 -33.88
N ALA A 439 68.37 24.22 -33.28
CA ALA A 439 68.55 25.68 -33.14
C ALA A 439 68.62 26.39 -34.51
N GLU A 440 69.38 25.81 -35.46
CA GLU A 440 69.51 26.37 -36.81
C GLU A 440 68.21 26.24 -37.62
N LEU A 441 67.45 25.16 -37.44
CA LEU A 441 66.12 24.98 -38.10
C LEU A 441 65.12 26.01 -37.54
N ILE A 442 65.17 26.27 -36.22
CA ILE A 442 64.28 27.25 -35.58
C ILE A 442 64.60 28.67 -36.10
N ASP A 443 65.91 29.03 -36.10
CA ASP A 443 66.35 30.37 -36.52
C ASP A 443 65.97 30.64 -37.99
N LYS A 444 66.16 29.65 -38.85
CA LYS A 444 66.04 29.87 -40.32
C LYS A 444 64.62 29.79 -40.82
N PHE A 445 63.77 28.91 -40.26
CA PHE A 445 62.43 28.66 -40.76
C PHE A 445 61.31 29.12 -39.80
N GLU A 446 61.72 29.75 -38.69
CA GLU A 446 60.83 30.22 -37.64
C GLU A 446 59.98 29.05 -37.04
N PHE A 447 60.56 27.82 -37.02
CA PHE A 447 59.85 26.67 -36.47
C PHE A 447 59.76 26.83 -34.95
N SER A 448 58.67 26.31 -34.40
CA SER A 448 58.62 26.07 -32.93
C SER A 448 59.58 24.93 -32.57
N GLU A 449 59.95 24.87 -31.31
CA GLU A 449 60.79 23.78 -30.78
C GLU A 449 60.15 22.39 -31.02
N ILE A 450 58.83 22.29 -30.91
CA ILE A 450 58.06 21.06 -31.16
C ILE A 450 58.13 20.69 -32.66
N GLN A 451 57.99 21.66 -33.57
CA GLN A 451 58.10 21.41 -35.01
C GLN A 451 59.53 20.99 -35.40
N ALA A 452 60.54 21.69 -34.91
CA ALA A 452 61.92 21.36 -35.19
C ALA A 452 62.31 19.96 -34.68
N LYS A 453 61.88 19.57 -33.45
CA LYS A 453 62.07 18.24 -32.91
C LYS A 453 61.36 17.19 -33.77
N ALA A 454 60.08 17.40 -34.13
CA ALA A 454 59.34 16.47 -34.99
C ALA A 454 59.97 16.28 -36.37
N ILE A 455 60.60 17.35 -36.97
CA ILE A 455 61.32 17.31 -38.24
C ILE A 455 62.58 16.45 -38.09
N LEU A 456 63.34 16.61 -37.02
CA LEU A 456 64.52 15.81 -36.75
C LEU A 456 64.22 14.33 -36.51
N ASP A 457 63.09 14.01 -35.90
CA ASP A 457 62.59 12.63 -35.64
C ASP A 457 61.93 12.02 -36.88
N MET A 458 61.81 12.75 -37.98
CA MET A 458 61.13 12.31 -39.18
C MET A 458 61.90 11.21 -39.91
N ARG A 459 61.22 10.09 -40.20
CA ARG A 459 61.81 8.98 -40.96
C ARG A 459 61.98 9.34 -42.43
N LEU A 460 63.09 8.95 -43.03
CA LEU A 460 63.41 9.21 -44.45
C LEU A 460 62.30 8.72 -45.41
N GLN A 461 61.55 7.69 -45.07
CA GLN A 461 60.40 7.21 -45.84
C GLN A 461 59.33 8.29 -46.05
N ARG A 462 59.17 9.24 -45.16
CA ARG A 462 58.19 10.33 -45.24
C ARG A 462 58.56 11.42 -46.26
N LEU A 463 59.77 11.38 -46.81
CA LEU A 463 60.21 12.31 -47.84
C LEU A 463 59.74 11.96 -49.25
N THR A 464 59.01 10.88 -49.47
CA THR A 464 58.51 10.46 -50.79
C THR A 464 57.31 11.33 -51.22
N GLY A 465 57.07 11.51 -52.51
CA GLY A 465 55.99 12.31 -53.07
C GLY A 465 54.62 11.83 -52.58
N LEU A 466 54.37 10.52 -52.51
CA LEU A 466 53.15 9.94 -51.97
C LEU A 466 52.89 10.27 -50.51
N GLU A 467 53.90 10.36 -49.69
CA GLU A 467 53.74 10.72 -48.26
C GLU A 467 53.52 12.23 -48.09
N ARG A 468 54.05 13.09 -48.98
CA ARG A 468 53.74 14.53 -49.05
C ARG A 468 52.28 14.77 -49.30
N ASP A 469 51.65 14.04 -50.25
CA ASP A 469 50.23 14.16 -50.54
C ASP A 469 49.36 13.73 -49.29
N LYS A 470 49.76 12.66 -48.62
CA LYS A 470 49.10 12.21 -47.36
C LYS A 470 49.19 13.26 -46.24
N ILE A 471 50.33 13.89 -46.07
CA ILE A 471 50.53 14.96 -45.06
C ILE A 471 49.66 16.16 -45.38
N ASN A 472 49.57 16.56 -46.63
CA ASN A 472 48.69 17.65 -47.05
C ASN A 472 47.19 17.29 -46.86
N GLN A 473 46.80 16.06 -47.18
CA GLN A 473 45.43 15.59 -46.96
C GLN A 473 45.11 15.57 -45.46
N GLU A 474 45.98 14.97 -44.62
CA GLU A 474 45.79 14.95 -43.16
C GLU A 474 45.68 16.36 -42.58
N TYR A 475 46.52 17.30 -43.04
CA TYR A 475 46.47 18.71 -42.62
C TYR A 475 45.11 19.34 -42.94
N ASN A 476 44.63 19.18 -44.16
CA ASN A 476 43.35 19.74 -44.61
C ASN A 476 42.17 19.16 -43.84
N GLU A 477 42.17 17.85 -43.58
CA GLU A 477 41.16 17.16 -42.77
C GLU A 477 41.16 17.70 -41.32
N LEU A 478 42.35 17.90 -40.73
CA LEU A 478 42.48 18.49 -39.41
C LEU A 478 42.01 19.94 -39.35
N MET A 479 42.32 20.75 -40.39
CA MET A 479 41.84 22.13 -40.42
C MET A 479 40.30 22.20 -40.54
N GLN A 480 39.66 21.29 -41.27
CA GLN A 480 38.19 21.15 -41.27
C GLN A 480 37.65 20.72 -39.92
N LEU A 481 38.30 19.75 -39.27
CA LEU A 481 37.95 19.30 -37.92
C LEU A 481 38.09 20.43 -36.89
N ILE A 482 39.21 21.18 -36.90
CA ILE A 482 39.42 22.34 -36.02
C ILE A 482 38.32 23.38 -36.22
N LYS A 483 37.95 23.70 -37.46
CA LYS A 483 36.85 24.62 -37.74
C LYS A 483 35.52 24.12 -37.21
N LYS A 484 35.24 22.81 -37.36
CA LYS A 484 34.03 22.15 -36.82
C LYS A 484 34.00 22.24 -35.30
N LEU A 485 35.09 21.84 -34.61
CA LEU A 485 35.19 21.85 -33.16
C LEU A 485 35.09 23.27 -32.58
N MET A 486 35.74 24.27 -33.21
CA MET A 486 35.57 25.67 -32.82
C MET A 486 34.14 26.15 -33.01
N GLY A 487 33.49 25.75 -34.10
CA GLY A 487 32.06 26.04 -34.34
C GLY A 487 31.12 25.42 -33.33
N ILE A 488 31.46 24.27 -32.73
CA ILE A 488 30.70 23.66 -31.63
C ILE A 488 30.89 24.48 -30.36
N LEU A 489 32.12 24.84 -30.00
CA LEU A 489 32.42 25.59 -28.77
C LEU A 489 31.89 27.03 -28.78
N SER A 490 31.62 27.58 -29.95
CA SER A 490 31.10 28.95 -30.09
C SER A 490 29.59 29.07 -30.02
N ASP A 491 28.87 27.94 -29.89
CA ASP A 491 27.40 27.92 -29.97
C ASP A 491 26.83 26.80 -29.13
N ASP A 492 26.27 27.16 -27.98
CA ASP A 492 25.68 26.22 -27.01
C ASP A 492 24.58 25.36 -27.65
N SER A 493 23.87 25.90 -28.64
CA SER A 493 22.80 25.14 -29.31
C SER A 493 23.34 23.89 -30.02
N LYS A 494 24.59 23.94 -30.50
CA LYS A 494 25.25 22.80 -31.14
C LYS A 494 25.64 21.74 -30.11
N ILE A 495 26.03 22.17 -28.92
CA ILE A 495 26.36 21.25 -27.82
C ILE A 495 25.07 20.51 -27.41
N TYR A 496 23.94 21.23 -27.21
CA TYR A 496 22.64 20.59 -26.96
C TYR A 496 22.18 19.70 -28.13
N GLY A 497 22.47 20.07 -29.36
CA GLY A 497 22.24 19.23 -30.54
C GLY A 497 22.97 17.90 -30.45
N ILE A 498 24.25 17.91 -30.05
CA ILE A 498 25.05 16.70 -29.86
C ILE A 498 24.48 15.85 -28.71
N ILE A 499 24.08 16.47 -27.56
CA ILE A 499 23.45 15.75 -26.46
C ILE A 499 22.18 15.04 -26.95
N LYS A 500 21.37 15.74 -27.75
CA LYS A 500 20.13 15.21 -28.32
C LYS A 500 20.39 14.00 -29.24
N GLU A 501 21.35 14.10 -30.13
CA GLU A 501 21.76 13.02 -31.04
C GLU A 501 22.26 11.80 -30.26
N GLU A 502 23.13 12.02 -29.27
CA GLU A 502 23.65 10.94 -28.41
C GLU A 502 22.54 10.27 -27.61
N ALA A 503 21.59 11.03 -27.05
CA ALA A 503 20.45 10.51 -26.31
C ALA A 503 19.52 9.66 -27.20
N LEU A 504 19.20 10.16 -28.41
CA LEU A 504 18.38 9.41 -29.37
C LEU A 504 19.06 8.10 -29.80
N LYS A 505 20.39 8.14 -29.99
CA LYS A 505 21.15 6.93 -30.29
C LYS A 505 21.13 5.92 -29.13
N LEU A 506 21.22 6.36 -27.88
CA LEU A 506 21.04 5.47 -26.72
C LEU A 506 19.67 4.79 -26.76
N LYS A 507 18.61 5.53 -27.09
CA LYS A 507 17.26 4.98 -27.23
C LYS A 507 17.19 3.94 -28.35
N GLU A 508 17.85 4.16 -29.47
CA GLU A 508 17.93 3.21 -30.59
C GLU A 508 18.71 1.94 -30.20
N ASP A 509 19.86 2.08 -29.53
CA ASP A 509 20.78 0.98 -29.24
C ASP A 509 20.34 0.11 -28.03
N PHE A 510 19.59 0.67 -27.06
CA PHE A 510 19.26 0.04 -25.77
C PHE A 510 17.81 0.20 -25.35
N GLY A 511 16.96 0.89 -26.11
CA GLY A 511 15.55 1.08 -25.79
C GLY A 511 14.79 -0.24 -25.80
N ASP A 512 13.91 -0.42 -24.80
CA ASP A 512 13.02 -1.56 -24.67
C ASP A 512 11.62 -1.12 -24.23
N GLU A 513 10.67 -2.05 -24.23
CA GLU A 513 9.31 -1.77 -23.80
C GLU A 513 9.21 -1.62 -22.28
N ARG A 514 8.22 -0.86 -21.85
CA ARG A 514 7.86 -0.73 -20.43
C ARG A 514 7.41 -2.07 -19.87
N ARG A 515 7.93 -2.45 -18.72
CA ARG A 515 7.57 -3.67 -17.99
C ARG A 515 6.43 -3.41 -17.00
N THR A 516 6.47 -2.29 -16.27
CA THR A 516 5.48 -1.96 -15.23
C THR A 516 4.24 -1.31 -15.82
N GLU A 517 3.06 -1.86 -15.54
CA GLU A 517 1.77 -1.30 -15.96
C GLU A 517 1.33 -0.20 -14.97
N ILE A 518 0.77 0.91 -15.48
CA ILE A 518 0.21 1.99 -14.67
C ILE A 518 -1.30 2.01 -14.85
N ARG A 519 -2.05 1.73 -13.78
CA ARG A 519 -3.52 1.73 -13.76
C ARG A 519 -4.08 2.93 -13.00
N ASN A 520 -5.34 3.25 -13.27
CA ASN A 520 -6.08 4.19 -12.44
C ASN A 520 -6.22 3.63 -11.02
N ALA A 521 -6.37 4.53 -10.04
CA ALA A 521 -6.48 4.12 -8.65
C ALA A 521 -7.65 3.14 -8.45
N ARG A 522 -7.37 1.95 -7.93
CA ARG A 522 -8.40 1.14 -7.26
C ARG A 522 -8.73 1.80 -5.93
N ALA A 523 -10.00 1.75 -5.54
CA ALA A 523 -10.41 2.11 -4.18
C ALA A 523 -9.55 1.33 -3.16
N GLU A 524 -9.32 1.92 -2.00
CA GLU A 524 -8.63 1.17 -0.93
C GLU A 524 -9.45 -0.06 -0.57
N ILE A 525 -8.77 -1.21 -0.46
CA ILE A 525 -9.41 -2.45 -0.05
C ILE A 525 -9.93 -2.25 1.38
N SER A 526 -11.25 -2.10 1.48
CA SER A 526 -11.95 -1.99 2.76
C SER A 526 -12.02 -3.35 3.47
N ILE A 527 -12.44 -3.36 4.73
CA ILE A 527 -12.70 -4.62 5.43
C ILE A 527 -13.88 -5.35 4.76
N GLU A 528 -14.82 -4.61 4.22
CA GLU A 528 -16.00 -5.15 3.53
C GLU A 528 -15.64 -5.95 2.27
N ASP A 529 -14.59 -5.52 1.54
CA ASP A 529 -14.09 -6.21 0.34
C ASP A 529 -13.39 -7.55 0.65
N LEU A 530 -13.20 -7.87 1.94
CA LEU A 530 -12.59 -9.11 2.42
C LEU A 530 -13.60 -10.11 3.00
N ILE A 531 -14.87 -9.70 3.08
CA ILE A 531 -15.91 -10.48 3.77
C ILE A 531 -16.86 -11.06 2.73
N LYS A 532 -17.04 -12.38 2.80
CA LYS A 532 -18.05 -13.08 2.02
C LYS A 532 -19.45 -12.64 2.46
N ASP A 533 -20.26 -12.14 1.52
CA ASP A 533 -21.62 -11.68 1.79
C ASP A 533 -22.61 -12.87 1.85
N GLU A 534 -22.40 -13.76 2.83
CA GLU A 534 -23.24 -14.94 3.03
C GLU A 534 -24.43 -14.64 3.95
N GLU A 535 -25.49 -15.44 3.80
CA GLU A 535 -26.64 -15.37 4.67
C GLU A 535 -26.37 -16.03 6.03
N VAL A 536 -26.65 -15.29 7.08
CA VAL A 536 -26.46 -15.72 8.46
C VAL A 536 -27.72 -15.49 9.28
N VAL A 537 -27.90 -16.29 10.30
CA VAL A 537 -28.96 -16.13 11.31
C VAL A 537 -28.35 -15.37 12.49
N VAL A 538 -28.85 -14.17 12.76
CA VAL A 538 -28.51 -13.37 13.95
C VAL A 538 -29.58 -13.61 15.00
N THR A 539 -29.18 -14.02 16.20
CA THR A 539 -30.08 -14.22 17.34
C THR A 539 -29.74 -13.23 18.45
N LEU A 540 -30.79 -12.64 19.03
CA LEU A 540 -30.73 -11.79 20.21
C LEU A 540 -31.56 -12.43 21.33
N THR A 541 -30.99 -12.52 22.55
CA THR A 541 -31.72 -13.02 23.75
C THR A 541 -32.25 -11.87 24.59
N GLU A 542 -33.20 -12.16 25.48
CA GLU A 542 -33.78 -11.19 26.45
C GLU A 542 -32.71 -10.56 27.34
N LYS A 543 -31.70 -11.33 27.75
CA LYS A 543 -30.59 -10.87 28.55
C LYS A 543 -29.53 -10.10 27.72
N GLY A 544 -29.74 -9.97 26.41
CA GLY A 544 -28.91 -9.16 25.51
C GLY A 544 -27.70 -9.89 24.93
N TYR A 545 -27.68 -11.23 24.90
CA TYR A 545 -26.66 -11.99 24.17
C TYR A 545 -26.99 -12.00 22.68
N VAL A 546 -25.97 -11.74 21.86
CA VAL A 546 -26.08 -11.75 20.40
C VAL A 546 -25.04 -12.68 19.81
N LYS A 547 -25.43 -13.40 18.76
CA LYS A 547 -24.54 -14.24 17.96
C LYS A 547 -25.01 -14.30 16.52
N ARG A 548 -24.10 -14.65 15.59
CA ARG A 548 -24.43 -15.03 14.23
C ARG A 548 -24.04 -16.49 13.97
N VAL A 549 -24.80 -17.17 13.16
CA VAL A 549 -24.59 -18.57 12.77
C VAL A 549 -24.85 -18.67 11.27
N ALA A 550 -23.94 -19.32 10.50
CA ALA A 550 -24.16 -19.53 9.08
C ALA A 550 -25.46 -20.31 8.83
N ILE A 551 -26.26 -19.87 7.85
CA ILE A 551 -27.57 -20.45 7.58
C ILE A 551 -27.47 -21.94 7.23
N ASP A 552 -26.40 -22.37 6.59
CA ASP A 552 -26.13 -23.77 6.23
C ASP A 552 -26.06 -24.71 7.45
N THR A 553 -25.74 -24.14 8.62
CA THR A 553 -25.72 -24.88 9.87
C THR A 553 -27.15 -25.27 10.33
N TYR A 554 -28.19 -24.61 9.80
CA TYR A 554 -29.60 -24.89 10.07
C TYR A 554 -30.24 -25.78 8.98
N ARG A 555 -29.57 -26.06 7.85
CA ARG A 555 -30.07 -26.92 6.79
C ARG A 555 -30.02 -28.39 7.17
N SER A 556 -31.11 -29.04 6.88
CA SER A 556 -31.45 -30.48 6.86
C SER A 556 -31.66 -31.23 8.19
N GLN A 557 -32.94 -31.30 8.56
CA GLN A 557 -33.45 -32.58 9.09
C GLN A 557 -34.63 -33.00 8.21
N LYS A 558 -34.55 -34.25 7.71
CA LYS A 558 -35.70 -34.86 6.99
C LYS A 558 -36.89 -35.01 7.95
N ARG A 559 -38.11 -34.97 7.38
CA ARG A 559 -39.37 -35.22 8.12
C ARG A 559 -39.25 -36.38 9.12
N GLY A 560 -39.55 -36.10 10.41
CA GLY A 560 -39.52 -37.09 11.49
C GLY A 560 -38.38 -36.94 12.51
N GLY A 561 -37.52 -35.93 12.43
CA GLY A 561 -36.49 -35.65 13.42
C GLY A 561 -37.03 -34.88 14.63
N ILE A 562 -36.52 -35.20 15.83
CA ILE A 562 -36.76 -34.43 17.04
C ILE A 562 -36.17 -33.05 16.86
N GLY A 563 -36.98 -31.99 17.08
CA GLY A 563 -36.51 -30.59 16.95
C GLY A 563 -35.22 -30.34 17.73
N VAL A 564 -34.27 -29.67 17.11
CA VAL A 564 -33.00 -29.33 17.75
C VAL A 564 -33.15 -28.00 18.49
N ASN A 565 -32.75 -27.96 19.78
CA ASN A 565 -32.67 -26.72 20.53
C ASN A 565 -31.71 -25.77 19.85
N ALA A 566 -32.18 -24.60 19.42
CA ALA A 566 -31.40 -23.59 18.68
C ALA A 566 -30.30 -22.92 19.54
N THR A 567 -30.37 -23.03 20.85
CA THR A 567 -29.39 -22.46 21.80
C THR A 567 -29.46 -23.21 23.14
N ASN A 568 -28.29 -23.51 23.73
CA ASN A 568 -28.20 -23.70 25.17
C ASN A 568 -28.24 -22.32 25.81
N THR A 569 -29.42 -21.88 26.20
CA THR A 569 -29.56 -20.68 27.04
C THR A 569 -29.21 -21.07 28.49
N VAL A 570 -28.64 -20.14 29.25
CA VAL A 570 -28.54 -20.25 30.71
C VAL A 570 -29.96 -20.43 31.23
N GLU A 571 -30.15 -21.20 32.29
CA GLU A 571 -31.40 -21.23 32.98
C GLU A 571 -31.95 -19.81 33.11
N ASP A 572 -33.15 -19.55 32.51
CA ASP A 572 -33.87 -18.26 32.45
C ASP A 572 -33.44 -17.23 31.34
N ASP A 573 -32.75 -17.60 30.26
CA ASP A 573 -32.57 -16.68 29.11
C ASP A 573 -33.31 -17.22 27.86
N VAL A 574 -34.04 -16.38 27.17
CA VAL A 574 -34.89 -16.76 26.04
C VAL A 574 -34.49 -15.95 24.80
N VAL A 575 -34.55 -16.55 23.61
CA VAL A 575 -34.37 -15.83 22.36
C VAL A 575 -35.48 -14.80 22.22
N LYS A 576 -35.13 -13.54 22.19
CA LYS A 576 -36.02 -12.40 21.98
C LYS A 576 -36.35 -12.21 20.50
N ASP A 577 -35.32 -12.17 19.66
CA ASP A 577 -35.44 -11.89 18.23
C ASP A 577 -34.47 -12.75 17.41
N MET A 578 -34.90 -13.13 16.20
CA MET A 578 -34.08 -13.85 15.24
C MET A 578 -34.23 -13.18 13.84
N TYR A 579 -33.11 -12.88 13.21
CA TYR A 579 -33.07 -12.21 11.92
C TYR A 579 -32.23 -12.99 10.93
N ILE A 580 -32.71 -13.13 9.69
CA ILE A 580 -31.90 -13.57 8.58
C ILE A 580 -31.31 -12.30 7.91
N ALA A 581 -30.01 -12.23 7.84
CA ALA A 581 -29.29 -11.09 7.29
C ALA A 581 -28.07 -11.55 6.50
N LYS A 582 -27.63 -10.74 5.56
CA LYS A 582 -26.34 -10.95 4.88
C LYS A 582 -25.20 -10.35 5.70
N ALA A 583 -23.98 -10.89 5.56
CA ALA A 583 -22.84 -10.47 6.35
C ALA A 583 -22.55 -8.96 6.25
N LEU A 584 -22.79 -8.35 5.08
CA LEU A 584 -22.55 -6.93 4.83
C LEU A 584 -23.76 -6.04 5.18
N ASP A 585 -24.89 -6.58 5.64
CA ASP A 585 -26.03 -5.78 6.07
C ASP A 585 -25.67 -4.95 7.32
N THR A 586 -26.33 -3.82 7.47
CA THR A 586 -26.21 -2.95 8.64
C THR A 586 -27.36 -3.23 9.61
N LEU A 587 -27.05 -3.42 10.87
CA LEU A 587 -28.05 -3.51 11.93
C LEU A 587 -28.11 -2.19 12.68
N LEU A 588 -29.26 -1.54 12.63
CA LEU A 588 -29.59 -0.39 13.48
C LEU A 588 -30.18 -0.91 14.79
N ILE A 589 -29.45 -0.76 15.88
CA ILE A 589 -29.85 -1.25 17.21
C ILE A 589 -30.39 -0.08 18.01
N PHE A 590 -31.67 -0.11 18.27
CA PHE A 590 -32.38 0.94 19.00
C PHE A 590 -32.57 0.54 20.47
N THR A 591 -32.49 1.52 21.34
CA THR A 591 -32.61 1.34 22.78
C THR A 591 -33.92 1.94 23.32
N THR A 592 -34.31 1.47 24.51
CA THR A 592 -35.50 2.00 25.23
C THR A 592 -35.39 3.47 25.53
N LYS A 593 -34.17 4.01 25.67
CA LYS A 593 -33.90 5.43 25.91
C LYS A 593 -33.85 6.29 24.63
N GLY A 594 -34.13 5.72 23.47
CA GLY A 594 -34.21 6.42 22.19
C GLY A 594 -32.88 6.74 21.54
N LYS A 595 -31.80 6.02 21.89
CA LYS A 595 -30.55 6.01 21.15
C LYS A 595 -30.57 4.96 20.05
N VAL A 596 -29.67 5.10 19.09
CA VAL A 596 -29.42 4.13 18.03
C VAL A 596 -27.94 3.92 17.85
N PHE A 597 -27.54 2.69 17.67
CA PHE A 597 -26.20 2.25 17.32
C PHE A 597 -26.26 1.56 15.95
N SER A 598 -25.15 1.59 15.24
CA SER A 598 -25.00 0.96 13.94
C SER A 598 -23.82 0.01 13.99
N ILE A 599 -24.05 -1.26 13.63
CA ILE A 599 -23.01 -2.27 13.46
C ILE A 599 -23.26 -3.03 12.17
N LYS A 600 -22.19 -3.55 11.57
CA LYS A 600 -22.31 -4.50 10.48
C LYS A 600 -22.56 -5.91 11.03
N VAL A 601 -23.30 -6.73 10.30
CA VAL A 601 -23.59 -8.11 10.72
C VAL A 601 -22.31 -8.91 10.92
N TYR A 602 -21.26 -8.69 10.10
CA TYR A 602 -19.97 -9.38 10.26
C TYR A 602 -19.22 -9.01 11.54
N GLU A 603 -19.52 -7.91 12.21
CA GLU A 603 -18.94 -7.53 13.50
C GLU A 603 -19.50 -8.35 14.67
N ILE A 604 -20.62 -9.01 14.46
CA ILE A 604 -21.19 -9.95 15.44
C ILE A 604 -20.38 -11.25 15.41
N PRO A 605 -19.93 -11.75 16.57
CA PRO A 605 -19.15 -12.99 16.62
C PRO A 605 -19.90 -14.17 16.00
N GLU A 606 -19.20 -14.88 15.11
CA GLU A 606 -19.68 -16.16 14.59
C GLU A 606 -19.46 -17.25 15.63
N THR A 607 -20.49 -18.01 15.91
CA THR A 607 -20.44 -19.07 16.92
C THR A 607 -21.25 -20.28 16.48
N GLY A 608 -20.99 -21.44 17.08
CA GLY A 608 -21.82 -22.62 16.84
C GLY A 608 -23.24 -22.47 17.41
N LYS A 609 -24.17 -23.31 16.95
CA LYS A 609 -25.58 -23.31 17.38
C LYS A 609 -25.74 -23.31 18.91
N GLN A 610 -24.93 -24.09 19.60
CA GLN A 610 -25.03 -24.27 21.06
C GLN A 610 -24.30 -23.21 21.89
N ALA A 611 -23.49 -22.34 21.25
CA ALA A 611 -22.76 -21.31 21.97
C ALA A 611 -23.68 -20.18 22.44
N ARG A 612 -23.38 -19.60 23.61
CA ARG A 612 -24.16 -18.53 24.25
C ARG A 612 -24.14 -17.22 23.44
N GLY A 613 -23.08 -16.94 22.70
CA GLY A 613 -22.85 -15.63 22.04
C GLY A 613 -22.16 -14.63 22.96
N LYS A 614 -22.14 -13.35 22.55
CA LYS A 614 -21.50 -12.25 23.27
C LYS A 614 -22.57 -11.27 23.75
N LEU A 615 -22.38 -10.69 24.93
CA LEU A 615 -23.28 -9.64 25.43
C LEU A 615 -23.20 -8.43 24.49
N ILE A 616 -24.34 -7.93 24.03
CA ILE A 616 -24.42 -6.82 23.07
C ILE A 616 -23.75 -5.55 23.61
N GLY A 617 -23.80 -5.32 24.92
CA GLY A 617 -23.08 -4.22 25.57
C GLY A 617 -21.56 -4.27 25.44
N ASN A 618 -20.98 -5.43 25.06
CA ASN A 618 -19.55 -5.54 24.73
C ASN A 618 -19.22 -5.21 23.27
N ILE A 619 -20.25 -5.01 22.45
CA ILE A 619 -20.12 -4.65 21.02
C ILE A 619 -20.46 -3.17 20.81
N ILE A 620 -21.50 -2.69 21.52
CA ILE A 620 -21.95 -1.30 21.51
C ILE A 620 -21.89 -0.70 22.91
N ASN A 621 -21.70 0.61 23.02
CA ASN A 621 -21.58 1.30 24.31
C ASN A 621 -22.98 1.57 24.89
N LEU A 622 -23.59 0.59 25.55
CA LEU A 622 -24.85 0.76 26.28
C LEU A 622 -24.61 1.34 27.69
N ASP A 623 -25.46 2.27 28.11
CA ASP A 623 -25.52 2.72 29.50
C ASP A 623 -26.11 1.60 30.42
N ASN A 624 -25.77 1.58 31.70
CA ASN A 624 -26.12 0.49 32.64
C ASN A 624 -27.64 0.22 32.72
N ASP A 625 -28.50 1.21 32.52
CA ASP A 625 -29.96 1.11 32.58
C ASP A 625 -30.64 1.08 31.21
N GLU A 626 -29.86 0.91 30.16
CA GLU A 626 -30.34 0.95 28.77
C GLU A 626 -30.50 -0.47 28.21
N LYS A 627 -31.65 -0.77 27.64
CA LYS A 627 -31.96 -2.08 27.02
C LYS A 627 -32.16 -1.91 25.51
N VAL A 628 -31.84 -2.95 24.74
CA VAL A 628 -32.17 -3.01 23.33
C VAL A 628 -33.70 -3.14 23.20
N SER A 629 -34.31 -2.21 22.49
CA SER A 629 -35.74 -2.22 22.14
C SER A 629 -35.98 -3.02 20.89
N THR A 630 -35.34 -2.65 19.79
CA THR A 630 -35.56 -3.23 18.46
C THR A 630 -34.29 -3.20 17.64
N ILE A 631 -34.11 -4.19 16.76
CA ILE A 631 -33.05 -4.20 15.72
C ILE A 631 -33.72 -4.09 14.35
N ILE A 632 -33.24 -3.16 13.53
CA ILE A 632 -33.71 -2.99 12.16
C ILE A 632 -32.56 -3.34 11.21
N LYS A 633 -32.80 -4.28 10.33
CA LYS A 633 -31.87 -4.64 9.25
C LYS A 633 -32.00 -3.64 8.09
N VAL A 634 -30.88 -3.10 7.64
CA VAL A 634 -30.81 -2.15 6.53
C VAL A 634 -29.69 -2.59 5.57
N ARG A 635 -30.04 -2.78 4.29
CA ARG A 635 -29.05 -3.03 3.24
C ARG A 635 -28.56 -1.70 2.65
N GLU A 636 -29.51 -0.86 2.28
CA GLU A 636 -29.26 0.45 1.68
C GLU A 636 -30.08 1.52 2.37
N PHE A 637 -29.51 2.71 2.53
CA PHE A 637 -30.19 3.85 3.15
C PHE A 637 -30.98 4.64 2.10
N GLU A 638 -32.11 4.10 1.68
CA GLU A 638 -32.98 4.67 0.66
C GLU A 638 -33.67 5.95 1.14
N LYS A 639 -33.74 6.99 0.28
CA LYS A 639 -34.34 8.28 0.62
C LYS A 639 -35.84 8.26 0.85
N ASN A 640 -36.57 7.33 0.24
CA ASN A 640 -38.01 7.21 0.31
C ASN A 640 -38.52 6.41 1.51
N ARG A 641 -37.62 5.71 2.24
CA ARG A 641 -38.00 4.91 3.42
C ARG A 641 -37.80 5.71 4.69
N ASN A 642 -38.69 5.45 5.67
CA ASN A 642 -38.67 6.13 6.94
C ASN A 642 -38.66 5.13 8.10
N LEU A 643 -38.05 5.52 9.20
CA LEU A 643 -38.20 4.88 10.49
C LEU A 643 -39.38 5.51 11.23
N PHE A 644 -40.29 4.70 11.68
CA PHE A 644 -41.48 5.10 12.41
C PHE A 644 -41.35 4.66 13.88
N PHE A 645 -41.42 5.60 14.81
CA PHE A 645 -41.30 5.38 16.24
C PHE A 645 -42.62 5.51 16.94
N VAL A 646 -42.89 4.63 17.91
CA VAL A 646 -44.04 4.73 18.81
C VAL A 646 -43.56 4.58 20.24
N THR A 647 -43.94 5.54 21.11
CA THR A 647 -43.55 5.52 22.51
C THR A 647 -44.66 4.98 23.43
N ARG A 648 -44.27 4.65 24.67
CA ARG A 648 -45.22 4.16 25.69
C ARG A 648 -46.33 5.16 25.96
N ASN A 649 -46.06 6.44 25.95
CA ASN A 649 -47.03 7.49 26.21
C ASN A 649 -47.81 7.94 24.95
N GLY A 650 -47.73 7.14 23.88
CA GLY A 650 -48.51 7.36 22.65
C GLY A 650 -48.01 8.48 21.76
N VAL A 651 -46.79 8.90 21.91
CA VAL A 651 -46.10 9.80 20.96
C VAL A 651 -45.59 9.00 19.77
N VAL A 652 -45.71 9.58 18.58
CA VAL A 652 -45.24 8.97 17.33
C VAL A 652 -44.32 9.93 16.57
N LYS A 653 -43.35 9.36 15.88
CA LYS A 653 -42.36 10.12 15.11
C LYS A 653 -42.02 9.37 13.84
N LYS A 654 -41.86 10.10 12.72
CA LYS A 654 -41.34 9.58 11.46
C LYS A 654 -40.03 10.30 11.14
N SER A 655 -38.99 9.56 10.76
CA SER A 655 -37.67 10.11 10.40
C SER A 655 -37.15 9.40 9.17
N GLU A 656 -36.54 10.14 8.23
CA GLU A 656 -35.92 9.55 7.05
C GLU A 656 -34.80 8.59 7.42
N LEU A 657 -34.74 7.43 6.72
CA LEU A 657 -33.73 6.41 6.94
C LEU A 657 -32.31 6.94 6.69
N THR A 658 -32.14 7.84 5.74
CA THR A 658 -30.84 8.48 5.41
C THR A 658 -30.19 9.23 6.56
N LEU A 659 -30.98 9.72 7.52
CA LEU A 659 -30.45 10.38 8.72
C LEU A 659 -29.64 9.44 9.62
N PHE A 660 -29.73 8.13 9.39
CA PHE A 660 -29.09 7.08 10.20
C PHE A 660 -27.95 6.36 9.45
N SER A 661 -27.54 6.86 8.27
CA SER A 661 -26.42 6.28 7.51
C SER A 661 -25.05 6.43 8.19
N ASN A 662 -24.86 7.54 8.95
CA ASN A 662 -23.62 7.82 9.64
C ASN A 662 -23.87 7.90 11.16
N ILE A 663 -23.60 6.81 11.85
CA ILE A 663 -23.68 6.71 13.32
C ILE A 663 -22.30 6.36 13.86
N MET A 664 -21.80 7.20 14.75
CA MET A 664 -20.52 6.96 15.43
C MET A 664 -20.66 5.81 16.46
N LYS A 665 -19.54 5.18 16.85
CA LYS A 665 -19.54 4.09 17.86
C LYS A 665 -20.18 4.46 19.20
N ALA A 666 -20.19 5.74 19.56
CA ALA A 666 -20.86 6.25 20.77
C ALA A 666 -22.40 6.25 20.68
N GLY A 667 -22.95 5.89 19.50
CA GLY A 667 -24.38 5.97 19.23
C GLY A 667 -24.85 7.38 18.87
N LYS A 668 -26.11 7.46 18.43
CA LYS A 668 -26.78 8.73 18.04
C LYS A 668 -28.17 8.74 18.69
N ARG A 669 -28.64 9.91 19.09
CA ARG A 669 -30.03 10.07 19.50
C ARG A 669 -30.94 9.87 18.30
N ALA A 670 -31.88 8.93 18.39
CA ALA A 670 -32.85 8.65 17.35
C ALA A 670 -34.18 9.42 17.60
N ILE A 671 -34.57 9.58 18.86
CA ILE A 671 -35.73 10.34 19.32
C ILE A 671 -35.41 10.97 20.67
N ARG A 672 -35.97 12.13 20.92
CA ARG A 672 -35.97 12.74 22.24
C ARG A 672 -37.23 12.31 22.98
N LEU A 673 -37.07 11.66 24.12
CA LEU A 673 -38.18 11.20 24.97
C LEU A 673 -38.52 12.27 25.99
N ASN A 674 -39.81 12.31 26.37
CA ASN A 674 -40.26 13.04 27.55
C ASN A 674 -39.90 12.24 28.82
N ASP A 675 -39.97 12.88 29.99
CA ASP A 675 -39.71 12.22 31.26
C ASP A 675 -40.67 11.02 31.42
N ASP A 676 -40.19 9.91 31.92
CA ASP A 676 -40.90 8.63 32.11
C ASP A 676 -41.49 8.00 30.84
N ASP A 677 -41.02 8.37 29.64
CA ASP A 677 -41.42 7.74 28.38
C ASP A 677 -40.33 6.79 27.87
N GLU A 678 -40.72 5.76 27.11
CA GLU A 678 -39.85 4.75 26.50
C GLU A 678 -40.30 4.47 25.07
N VAL A 679 -39.34 4.06 24.24
CA VAL A 679 -39.64 3.58 22.90
C VAL A 679 -40.20 2.16 22.98
N MET A 680 -41.43 1.96 22.49
CA MET A 680 -42.10 0.68 22.49
C MET A 680 -41.97 -0.06 21.16
N PHE A 681 -41.94 0.67 20.04
CA PHE A 681 -41.90 0.13 18.73
C PHE A 681 -41.11 1.02 17.77
N ILE A 682 -40.31 0.41 16.91
CA ILE A 682 -39.72 1.04 15.77
C ILE A 682 -39.89 0.11 14.57
N GLY A 683 -40.36 0.65 13.47
CA GLY A 683 -40.56 -0.07 12.23
C GLY A 683 -40.02 0.71 11.04
N LEU A 684 -39.68 0.02 9.98
CA LEU A 684 -39.24 0.60 8.71
C LEU A 684 -40.44 0.60 7.75
N THR A 685 -40.77 1.77 7.17
CA THR A 685 -41.83 1.90 6.20
C THR A 685 -41.44 1.24 4.87
N SER A 686 -42.44 0.88 4.05
CA SER A 686 -42.22 0.28 2.72
C SER A 686 -41.59 1.25 1.72
N GLY A 687 -41.73 2.57 1.94
CA GLY A 687 -41.31 3.61 1.00
C GLY A 687 -42.40 4.02 0.00
N SER A 688 -43.55 3.39 0.03
CA SER A 688 -44.70 3.74 -0.81
C SER A 688 -45.35 5.06 -0.40
N GLY A 689 -45.20 5.45 0.87
CA GLY A 689 -45.89 6.56 1.49
C GLY A 689 -47.37 6.26 1.81
N GLU A 690 -47.83 5.04 1.62
CA GLU A 690 -49.24 4.60 1.84
C GLU A 690 -49.37 3.69 3.06
N ASP A 691 -48.30 3.49 3.84
CA ASP A 691 -48.33 2.59 4.99
C ASP A 691 -49.30 3.09 6.06
N GLU A 692 -49.96 2.18 6.74
CA GLU A 692 -50.83 2.43 7.87
C GLU A 692 -50.14 2.04 9.20
N ILE A 693 -50.30 2.85 10.19
CA ILE A 693 -49.68 2.65 11.53
C ILE A 693 -50.78 2.20 12.49
N PHE A 694 -50.59 1.05 13.11
CA PHE A 694 -51.42 0.52 14.16
C PHE A 694 -50.71 0.63 15.50
N ALA A 695 -51.43 1.09 16.53
CA ALA A 695 -50.93 1.14 17.91
C ALA A 695 -52.03 0.68 18.88
N ALA A 696 -51.67 -0.20 19.81
CA ALA A 696 -52.60 -0.79 20.78
C ALA A 696 -52.13 -0.46 22.23
N THR A 697 -53.11 -0.30 23.10
CA THR A 697 -52.90 0.09 24.51
C THR A 697 -53.18 -1.05 25.46
N ARG A 698 -52.59 -0.97 26.66
CA ARG A 698 -52.76 -1.94 27.73
C ARG A 698 -54.23 -2.15 28.20
N ASN A 699 -55.03 -1.07 28.16
CA ASN A 699 -56.42 -1.10 28.57
C ASN A 699 -57.41 -1.46 27.41
N GLY A 700 -56.90 -2.04 26.33
CA GLY A 700 -57.76 -2.65 25.28
C GLY A 700 -58.24 -1.69 24.18
N ILE A 701 -57.58 -0.60 23.97
CA ILE A 701 -57.84 0.39 22.89
C ILE A 701 -56.77 0.23 21.79
N ALA A 702 -57.15 0.47 20.54
CA ALA A 702 -56.23 0.58 19.43
C ALA A 702 -56.60 1.68 18.47
N ILE A 703 -55.63 2.25 17.79
CA ILE A 703 -55.83 3.22 16.72
C ILE A 703 -55.10 2.75 15.46
N LYS A 704 -55.67 3.02 14.29
CA LYS A 704 -55.05 2.83 13.00
C LYS A 704 -55.12 4.14 12.21
N PHE A 705 -54.02 4.68 11.74
CA PHE A 705 -53.93 5.93 10.98
C PHE A 705 -52.87 5.86 9.89
N SER A 706 -52.93 6.77 8.90
CA SER A 706 -51.97 6.80 7.80
C SER A 706 -50.62 7.36 8.25
N GLU A 707 -49.54 6.81 7.71
CA GLU A 707 -48.20 7.39 7.89
C GLU A 707 -48.13 8.83 7.36
N LYS A 708 -48.94 9.26 6.41
CA LYS A 708 -49.03 10.62 5.90
C LYS A 708 -49.44 11.64 6.95
N ASP A 709 -50.14 11.22 7.99
CA ASP A 709 -50.56 12.09 9.10
C ASP A 709 -49.38 12.52 9.97
N VAL A 710 -48.18 11.89 9.77
CA VAL A 710 -46.98 12.21 10.51
C VAL A 710 -45.92 12.75 9.56
N ARG A 711 -45.57 14.03 9.70
CA ARG A 711 -44.51 14.63 8.92
C ARG A 711 -43.13 14.02 9.29
N SER A 712 -42.20 13.99 8.35
CA SER A 712 -40.82 13.61 8.63
C SER A 712 -40.14 14.62 9.56
N MET A 713 -39.36 14.15 10.53
CA MET A 713 -38.71 14.94 11.59
C MET A 713 -37.27 14.49 11.79
N GLY A 714 -36.40 15.46 12.20
CA GLY A 714 -35.01 15.18 12.52
C GLY A 714 -34.84 14.32 13.78
N THR A 715 -33.65 13.81 13.99
CA THR A 715 -33.31 12.86 15.08
C THR A 715 -33.53 13.42 16.49
N SER A 716 -33.44 14.72 16.72
CA SER A 716 -33.64 15.37 18.00
C SER A 716 -35.09 15.74 18.38
N ALA A 717 -36.05 15.49 17.47
CA ALA A 717 -37.45 15.80 17.70
C ALA A 717 -38.09 14.79 18.68
N VAL A 718 -39.05 15.26 19.49
CA VAL A 718 -39.84 14.43 20.41
C VAL A 718 -40.89 13.62 19.65
N GLY A 719 -41.48 14.18 18.61
CA GLY A 719 -42.60 13.58 17.87
C GLY A 719 -43.92 14.34 18.09
N VAL A 720 -45.00 13.70 17.72
CA VAL A 720 -46.35 14.23 17.82
C VAL A 720 -47.29 13.18 18.45
N ARG A 721 -48.44 13.61 18.97
CA ARG A 721 -49.40 12.70 19.58
C ARG A 721 -49.96 11.71 18.52
N GLY A 722 -49.76 10.42 18.72
CA GLY A 722 -50.24 9.33 17.88
C GLY A 722 -51.63 8.86 18.36
N ILE A 723 -51.83 8.69 19.64
CA ILE A 723 -53.09 8.29 20.28
C ILE A 723 -53.33 9.14 21.54
N THR A 724 -54.57 9.47 21.81
CA THR A 724 -54.98 10.07 23.10
C THR A 724 -55.26 8.96 24.12
N LEU A 725 -54.35 8.76 25.06
CA LEU A 725 -54.48 7.76 26.11
C LEU A 725 -55.52 8.22 27.16
N ARG A 726 -56.25 7.26 27.73
CA ARG A 726 -57.08 7.47 28.92
C ARG A 726 -56.21 7.41 30.18
N ASP A 727 -56.73 7.82 31.30
CA ASP A 727 -55.96 7.88 32.57
C ASP A 727 -55.27 6.54 32.86
N LYS A 728 -53.93 6.58 33.10
CA LYS A 728 -53.05 5.46 33.43
C LYS A 728 -52.93 4.38 32.34
N ASP A 729 -53.37 4.63 31.09
CA ASP A 729 -53.22 3.72 29.97
C ASP A 729 -51.82 3.94 29.30
N LYS A 730 -51.31 2.90 28.65
CA LYS A 730 -50.00 2.94 27.98
C LYS A 730 -50.08 2.17 26.67
N VAL A 731 -49.35 2.58 25.64
CA VAL A 731 -49.13 1.79 24.44
C VAL A 731 -48.26 0.60 24.80
N ILE A 732 -48.60 -0.59 24.31
CA ILE A 732 -47.90 -1.84 24.59
C ILE A 732 -47.39 -2.54 23.31
N GLY A 733 -47.88 -2.15 22.16
CA GLY A 733 -47.46 -2.69 20.85
C GLY A 733 -47.91 -1.81 19.72
N ALA A 734 -47.18 -1.87 18.64
CA ALA A 734 -47.54 -1.20 17.39
C ALA A 734 -47.09 -2.04 16.18
N ALA A 735 -47.60 -1.72 15.01
CA ALA A 735 -47.23 -2.39 13.77
C ALA A 735 -47.39 -1.43 12.58
N ILE A 736 -46.61 -1.66 11.54
CA ILE A 736 -46.76 -1.01 10.23
C ILE A 736 -47.45 -2.00 9.31
N ILE A 737 -48.53 -1.55 8.65
CA ILE A 737 -49.27 -2.30 7.68
C ILE A 737 -48.99 -1.68 6.31
N ASN A 738 -48.38 -2.43 5.42
CA ASN A 738 -48.14 -1.99 4.05
C ASN A 738 -49.15 -2.60 3.07
N SER A 739 -49.16 -2.10 1.85
CA SER A 739 -50.08 -2.53 0.80
C SER A 739 -49.93 -4.00 0.35
N GLU A 740 -48.77 -4.61 0.69
CA GLU A 740 -48.46 -6.01 0.36
C GLU A 740 -49.08 -6.99 1.38
N MET A 741 -49.56 -6.49 2.52
CA MET A 741 -50.15 -7.29 3.57
C MET A 741 -51.62 -7.68 3.25
N ASP A 742 -51.81 -8.95 2.93
CA ASP A 742 -53.11 -9.51 2.59
C ASP A 742 -53.94 -9.74 3.87
N ASP A 743 -55.14 -9.14 3.93
CA ASP A 743 -56.07 -9.26 5.06
C ASP A 743 -56.59 -10.70 5.24
N ASP A 744 -56.55 -11.53 4.19
CA ASP A 744 -56.91 -12.95 4.30
C ASP A 744 -55.82 -13.84 4.88
N LYS A 745 -54.56 -13.42 4.80
CA LYS A 745 -53.39 -14.18 5.29
C LYS A 745 -52.81 -13.66 6.59
N MET A 746 -53.06 -12.39 6.95
CA MET A 746 -52.47 -11.73 8.12
C MET A 746 -53.57 -11.29 9.11
N ARG A 747 -53.23 -11.37 10.40
CA ARG A 747 -54.14 -11.04 11.52
C ARG A 747 -53.40 -10.28 12.61
N PHE A 748 -54.10 -9.43 13.34
CA PHE A 748 -53.61 -8.96 14.64
C PHE A 748 -53.84 -10.03 15.68
N LEU A 749 -52.78 -10.50 16.31
CA LEU A 749 -52.83 -11.34 17.52
C LEU A 749 -52.80 -10.41 18.75
N THR A 750 -53.81 -10.54 19.60
CA THR A 750 -53.85 -9.84 20.90
C THR A 750 -53.78 -10.84 22.04
N ILE A 751 -52.85 -10.66 22.98
CA ILE A 751 -52.65 -11.53 24.12
C ILE A 751 -52.81 -10.72 25.44
N THR A 752 -53.39 -11.33 26.45
CA THR A 752 -53.64 -10.70 27.75
C THR A 752 -52.85 -11.35 28.88
N GLU A 753 -52.71 -10.65 30.02
CA GLU A 753 -51.94 -11.08 31.22
C GLU A 753 -52.35 -12.44 31.75
N GLU A 754 -53.63 -12.80 31.68
CA GLU A 754 -54.21 -14.07 32.22
C GLU A 754 -54.25 -15.18 31.15
N GLY A 755 -53.50 -15.01 30.04
CA GLY A 755 -53.33 -16.05 29.00
C GLY A 755 -54.48 -16.18 28.05
N TYR A 756 -55.36 -15.19 27.91
CA TYR A 756 -56.36 -15.12 26.86
C TYR A 756 -55.79 -14.46 25.61
N GLY A 757 -56.25 -14.88 24.45
CA GLY A 757 -55.85 -14.28 23.20
C GLY A 757 -56.86 -14.52 22.07
N LYS A 758 -56.69 -13.75 21.01
CA LYS A 758 -57.50 -13.84 19.78
C LYS A 758 -56.76 -13.35 18.58
N ARG A 759 -57.18 -13.77 17.40
CA ARG A 759 -56.77 -13.21 16.12
C ARG A 759 -57.90 -12.32 15.59
N THR A 760 -57.54 -11.15 15.03
CA THR A 760 -58.54 -10.21 14.48
C THR A 760 -58.08 -9.76 13.08
N LYS A 761 -59.02 -9.64 12.11
CA LYS A 761 -58.71 -9.15 10.76
C LYS A 761 -58.23 -7.71 10.79
N LEU A 762 -57.29 -7.36 9.91
CA LEU A 762 -56.73 -6.01 9.81
C LEU A 762 -57.80 -4.97 9.40
N SER A 763 -58.75 -5.39 8.59
CA SER A 763 -59.89 -4.59 8.09
C SER A 763 -60.88 -4.19 9.19
N GLU A 764 -60.98 -4.92 10.32
CA GLU A 764 -61.87 -4.52 11.40
C GLU A 764 -61.48 -3.21 12.09
N TYR A 765 -60.26 -2.75 11.88
CA TYR A 765 -59.81 -1.44 12.39
C TYR A 765 -59.86 -0.40 11.28
N ARG A 766 -60.95 0.44 11.32
CA ARG A 766 -61.05 1.54 10.35
C ARG A 766 -59.91 2.55 10.51
N LEU A 767 -59.53 3.16 9.41
CA LEU A 767 -58.59 4.28 9.40
C LEU A 767 -59.19 5.46 10.18
N GLN A 768 -58.39 6.10 11.01
CA GLN A 768 -58.73 7.27 11.83
C GLN A 768 -57.70 8.34 11.65
N SER A 769 -57.98 9.56 12.03
CA SER A 769 -56.99 10.61 12.13
C SER A 769 -56.11 10.38 13.33
N ARG A 770 -54.81 10.66 13.19
CA ARG A 770 -53.82 10.62 14.26
C ARG A 770 -54.25 11.43 15.50
N GLY A 771 -53.91 10.95 16.71
CA GLY A 771 -54.24 11.59 17.96
C GLY A 771 -55.65 11.34 18.47
N GLY A 772 -56.43 10.51 17.78
CA GLY A 772 -57.81 10.07 18.19
C GLY A 772 -57.78 9.26 19.49
N LYS A 773 -58.98 9.00 20.05
CA LYS A 773 -59.21 8.20 21.26
C LYS A 773 -59.17 6.68 20.99
N GLY A 774 -59.03 6.26 19.69
CA GLY A 774 -58.99 4.88 19.26
C GLY A 774 -60.30 4.13 19.33
N LEU A 775 -60.26 2.82 18.98
CA LEU A 775 -61.36 1.86 19.00
C LEU A 775 -61.09 0.79 20.05
N ILE A 776 -62.11 0.09 20.51
CA ILE A 776 -61.94 -1.06 21.37
C ILE A 776 -61.23 -2.18 20.61
N ASN A 777 -60.06 -2.59 21.08
CA ASN A 777 -59.30 -3.75 20.57
C ASN A 777 -59.70 -5.05 21.28
N ALA A 778 -59.94 -5.03 22.59
CA ALA A 778 -60.45 -6.17 23.32
C ALA A 778 -61.34 -5.70 24.48
N LYS A 779 -62.41 -6.46 24.77
CA LYS A 779 -63.22 -6.26 25.95
C LYS A 779 -62.57 -6.97 27.11
N LEU A 780 -61.93 -6.22 28.00
CA LEU A 780 -61.22 -6.69 29.16
C LEU A 780 -62.10 -6.82 30.37
N ASN A 781 -61.87 -7.82 31.19
CA ASN A 781 -62.48 -8.05 32.50
C ASN A 781 -61.47 -8.69 33.47
N ASP A 782 -61.86 -8.90 34.74
CA ASP A 782 -60.97 -9.43 35.76
C ASP A 782 -60.39 -10.82 35.42
N LYS A 783 -61.11 -11.61 34.56
CA LYS A 783 -60.63 -12.96 34.12
C LYS A 783 -59.59 -12.91 33.05
N THR A 784 -59.55 -11.86 32.26
CA THR A 784 -58.55 -11.70 31.15
C THR A 784 -57.36 -10.91 31.57
N GLY A 785 -57.45 -10.03 32.56
CA GLY A 785 -56.41 -9.05 32.83
C GLY A 785 -56.26 -8.04 31.70
N LYS A 786 -55.15 -7.32 31.68
CA LYS A 786 -54.81 -6.31 30.68
C LYS A 786 -54.10 -6.91 29.46
N ILE A 787 -53.99 -6.15 28.37
CA ILE A 787 -53.23 -6.60 27.21
C ILE A 787 -51.75 -6.53 27.50
N VAL A 788 -50.99 -7.58 27.11
CA VAL A 788 -49.54 -7.66 27.19
C VAL A 788 -48.89 -7.29 25.89
N ASP A 789 -49.39 -7.82 24.77
CA ASP A 789 -48.80 -7.58 23.45
C ASP A 789 -49.80 -7.69 22.31
N VAL A 790 -49.51 -7.00 21.20
CA VAL A 790 -50.25 -7.11 19.94
C VAL A 790 -49.24 -7.18 18.78
N LYS A 791 -49.35 -8.27 18.00
CA LYS A 791 -48.43 -8.54 16.85
C LYS A 791 -49.22 -8.87 15.60
N ILE A 792 -48.65 -8.61 14.42
CA ILE A 792 -49.13 -9.14 13.15
C ILE A 792 -48.57 -10.55 12.96
N VAL A 793 -49.49 -11.51 12.72
CA VAL A 793 -49.17 -12.94 12.55
C VAL A 793 -49.78 -13.48 11.26
N ARG A 794 -49.14 -14.49 10.67
CA ARG A 794 -49.60 -15.31 9.55
C ARG A 794 -50.17 -16.62 10.07
N GLU A 795 -50.93 -17.34 9.25
CA GLU A 795 -51.53 -18.60 9.65
C GLU A 795 -50.52 -19.68 10.07
N ASN A 796 -49.38 -19.72 9.43
CA ASN A 796 -48.34 -20.71 9.71
C ASN A 796 -47.30 -20.25 10.75
N ASP A 797 -47.50 -19.07 11.36
CA ASP A 797 -46.58 -18.63 12.44
C ASP A 797 -46.86 -19.42 13.73
N GLU A 798 -45.82 -19.50 14.56
CA GLU A 798 -45.89 -19.99 15.92
C GLU A 798 -45.56 -18.88 16.90
N ILE A 799 -46.08 -18.97 18.09
CA ILE A 799 -45.78 -18.05 19.18
C ILE A 799 -45.27 -18.79 20.40
N MET A 800 -44.45 -18.13 21.16
CA MET A 800 -43.99 -18.53 22.48
C MET A 800 -44.55 -17.53 23.49
N LEU A 801 -45.26 -18.03 24.50
CA LEU A 801 -45.75 -17.27 25.63
C LEU A 801 -44.85 -17.51 26.80
N ILE A 802 -44.45 -16.45 27.49
CA ILE A 802 -43.54 -16.52 28.64
C ILE A 802 -44.24 -15.87 29.81
N THR A 803 -44.29 -16.56 30.94
CA THR A 803 -44.83 -16.01 32.18
C THR A 803 -43.80 -15.26 33.00
N SER A 804 -44.23 -14.53 34.01
CA SER A 804 -43.36 -13.77 34.93
C SER A 804 -42.40 -14.65 35.72
N GLU A 805 -42.66 -15.94 35.87
CA GLU A 805 -41.81 -16.92 36.55
C GLU A 805 -41.06 -17.84 35.58
N GLY A 806 -41.04 -17.53 34.27
CA GLY A 806 -40.25 -18.26 33.29
C GLY A 806 -40.96 -19.50 32.70
N THR A 807 -42.21 -19.73 32.98
CA THR A 807 -42.96 -20.82 32.32
C THR A 807 -43.19 -20.51 30.86
N LEU A 808 -42.84 -21.44 29.99
CA LEU A 808 -42.89 -21.31 28.53
C LEU A 808 -43.95 -22.22 27.91
N ILE A 809 -44.74 -21.66 26.99
CA ILE A 809 -45.62 -22.47 26.10
C ILE A 809 -45.42 -22.03 24.66
N ARG A 810 -45.19 -22.99 23.77
CA ARG A 810 -45.18 -22.82 22.32
C ARG A 810 -46.53 -23.29 21.76
N THR A 811 -47.16 -22.45 20.94
CA THR A 811 -48.44 -22.78 20.34
C THR A 811 -48.53 -22.28 18.88
N SER A 812 -49.25 -23.02 18.02
CA SER A 812 -49.50 -22.60 16.66
C SER A 812 -50.51 -21.45 16.65
N ILE A 813 -50.34 -20.50 15.74
CA ILE A 813 -51.28 -19.44 15.53
C ILE A 813 -52.63 -19.98 15.07
N ASN A 814 -52.67 -21.14 14.40
CA ASN A 814 -53.93 -21.78 13.95
C ASN A 814 -54.82 -22.25 15.08
N ASP A 815 -54.25 -22.54 16.27
CA ASP A 815 -55.02 -22.95 17.45
C ASP A 815 -55.76 -21.79 18.11
N ILE A 816 -55.49 -20.56 17.68
CA ILE A 816 -56.09 -19.32 18.21
C ILE A 816 -57.21 -18.85 17.28
N THR A 817 -58.44 -18.80 17.80
CA THR A 817 -59.62 -18.44 16.98
C THR A 817 -59.58 -17.00 16.46
N VAL A 818 -60.07 -16.81 15.22
CA VAL A 818 -60.33 -15.49 14.65
C VAL A 818 -61.63 -14.95 15.26
N GLN A 819 -61.57 -13.78 15.87
CA GLN A 819 -62.69 -13.10 16.50
C GLN A 819 -62.75 -11.62 16.18
N SER A 820 -63.92 -11.00 16.38
CA SER A 820 -64.06 -9.57 16.20
C SER A 820 -63.19 -8.77 17.20
N ARG A 821 -62.91 -7.51 16.83
CA ARG A 821 -62.05 -6.62 17.65
C ARG A 821 -62.59 -6.38 19.07
N SER A 822 -63.91 -6.46 19.28
CA SER A 822 -64.55 -6.26 20.59
C SER A 822 -64.69 -7.55 21.42
N ALA A 823 -64.26 -8.70 20.89
CA ALA A 823 -64.30 -9.96 21.61
C ALA A 823 -63.29 -10.05 22.74
N THR A 824 -63.56 -10.91 23.73
CA THR A 824 -62.70 -11.13 24.93
C THR A 824 -61.52 -12.03 24.62
N GLY A 825 -61.63 -12.91 23.61
CA GLY A 825 -60.60 -13.93 23.29
C GLY A 825 -60.88 -15.29 23.90
N VAL A 826 -60.06 -16.28 23.53
CA VAL A 826 -60.07 -17.64 24.11
C VAL A 826 -58.88 -17.84 25.02
N ARG A 827 -58.92 -18.77 25.92
CA ARG A 827 -57.75 -19.10 26.78
C ARG A 827 -56.77 -19.92 25.98
N ILE A 828 -55.60 -19.35 25.77
CA ILE A 828 -54.46 -19.99 25.08
C ILE A 828 -53.56 -20.71 26.08
N MET A 829 -53.33 -20.10 27.26
CA MET A 829 -52.49 -20.64 28.32
C MET A 829 -53.23 -20.53 29.66
N LYS A 830 -53.15 -21.58 30.49
CA LYS A 830 -53.62 -21.53 31.88
C LYS A 830 -52.43 -21.06 32.75
N VAL A 831 -52.49 -19.83 33.23
CA VAL A 831 -51.49 -19.27 34.14
C VAL A 831 -51.74 -19.81 35.54
N ARG A 832 -50.70 -20.12 36.29
CA ARG A 832 -50.76 -20.56 37.69
C ARG A 832 -51.12 -19.35 38.59
N ASN A 833 -51.58 -19.65 39.81
CA ASN A 833 -51.92 -18.60 40.76
C ASN A 833 -50.74 -17.67 41.00
N ASN A 834 -50.93 -16.36 40.76
CA ASN A 834 -49.96 -15.24 40.83
C ASN A 834 -48.98 -15.10 39.66
N GLU A 835 -48.99 -15.94 38.66
CA GLU A 835 -48.23 -15.73 37.43
C GLU A 835 -49.03 -14.88 36.43
N LYS A 836 -48.37 -14.15 35.58
CA LYS A 836 -48.94 -13.42 34.45
C LYS A 836 -48.10 -13.64 33.22
N ILE A 837 -48.69 -13.57 32.02
CA ILE A 837 -47.93 -13.52 30.79
C ILE A 837 -47.07 -12.24 30.81
N ALA A 838 -45.77 -12.37 30.67
CA ALA A 838 -44.81 -11.28 30.67
C ALA A 838 -44.35 -10.87 29.25
N SER A 839 -44.22 -11.84 28.33
CA SER A 839 -43.78 -11.60 26.98
C SER A 839 -44.40 -12.57 25.97
N VAL A 840 -44.46 -12.10 24.71
CA VAL A 840 -44.94 -12.89 23.57
C VAL A 840 -43.90 -12.79 22.46
N VAL A 841 -43.29 -13.91 22.11
CA VAL A 841 -42.33 -13.98 21.00
C VAL A 841 -42.97 -14.67 19.81
N LYS A 842 -42.90 -14.04 18.65
CA LYS A 842 -43.29 -14.66 17.39
C LYS A 842 -42.09 -15.46 16.83
N ILE A 843 -42.34 -16.74 16.57
CA ILE A 843 -41.41 -17.64 15.91
C ILE A 843 -41.84 -17.69 14.44
N THR A 844 -41.04 -17.10 13.57
CA THR A 844 -41.22 -17.26 12.13
C THR A 844 -40.46 -18.53 11.73
N GLU A 845 -41.14 -19.48 11.08
CA GLU A 845 -40.42 -20.60 10.48
C GLU A 845 -39.36 -20.07 9.52
N ALA A 846 -38.19 -20.71 9.52
CA ALA A 846 -37.22 -20.48 8.46
C ALA A 846 -37.89 -20.75 7.12
N PRO A 847 -37.74 -19.90 6.10
CA PRO A 847 -38.32 -20.09 4.80
C PRO A 847 -38.05 -21.52 4.30
N ASP A 848 -39.09 -22.20 3.82
CA ASP A 848 -38.96 -23.53 3.23
C ASP A 848 -38.25 -23.41 1.86
N PHE A 849 -36.98 -23.72 1.81
CA PHE A 849 -36.15 -23.67 0.60
C PHE A 849 -36.34 -24.89 -0.32
N SER A 850 -37.48 -25.54 -0.29
CA SER A 850 -37.74 -26.72 -1.13
C SER A 850 -38.23 -26.41 -2.55
N GLU A 851 -38.43 -25.13 -2.92
CA GLU A 851 -38.82 -24.72 -4.28
C GLU A 851 -37.82 -23.72 -4.87
N GLU A 852 -36.66 -24.20 -5.34
CA GLU A 852 -35.93 -23.72 -6.52
C GLU A 852 -34.96 -24.83 -6.96
N LYS A 853 -35.44 -25.63 -7.93
CA LYS A 853 -34.61 -26.50 -8.77
C LYS A 853 -34.33 -25.83 -10.09
#